data_344ba0c825f1df11afeeff970ea248c4
#
_entry.id   344ba0c825f1df11afeeff970ea248c4
#
_cell.length_a   1.000
_cell.length_b   1.000
_cell.length_c   1.000
_cell.angle_alpha   90.00
_cell.angle_beta   90.00
_cell.angle_gamma   90.00
#
_symmetry.space_group_name_H-M   'P 1'
#
loop_
_entity.id
_entity.type
_entity.pdbx_description
1 polymer ?
#
loop_
_entity_poly.entity_id
_entity_poly.type
_entity_poly.pdbx_seq_one_letter_code
_entity_poly.pdbx_strand_id
1 'polypeptide(L)'
;GDWGTAVNVQSMVFGNMGETSGTGVAFTRNPATGENEIFGEYLINAQGEDVVAGIRTPQPIAKLKEDLPQCYEEFMSIARKLEKHYKDMQDMEFTIEQGKLYFLQTRNGKRTAQSALKIAVDLVEEGTLQKEEALLKVDPKQLDTLLHPNFDEKELKAAEVIATGLPASPGAACGRVYFTAEEAKIHHEKGEKVILVRLETSPEDIEGMVAAEGILTARGGMTSHAAVVARGMGTCCVAGCSEITINEKEKYFHAAGKSYKEGDYISLDGSTGKVYGKSIKTVAPEISGYFGIFMEWADKVRVLKVRTNADAPRDAAQAVTFGAEGIGLCRTEHMFFQEERIPAVREMILAKTEAQRRKALGKLLPMQREDFVGIYEAMAEKPVTVRLLDPPLHEFLPKDDEDIKELSKEMEVSFEELKNTVLSLHEFNPMMGHRGCRLTVSYPEMAEMQTTAIIEAAIEVTRNKGIKIKPEIMIPLIGEIKEMAYVKSIVVETADKILERENVEMEYQVGTMIEIPRAALTADEIAKEAEFFSFGTNDLTQMTFGFSRDDAGKFLNSYYDKKIYEFDPFQRIDQTGVGKLVEMAVKLGKQTRPDIKLGICGEHGGDPSSIEFCHNVGLNYVSCSPFRVPVARLAAAQAQIKNPRK
;
A
#
# COMPACT_ATOMS: atom_id res chain seq x y z
N GLY A 1 -6.06 -13.20 31.66
CA GLY A 1 -7.21 -13.48 30.84
C GLY A 1 -7.89 -14.78 31.24
N ASP A 2 -9.18 -14.79 31.10
CA ASP A 2 -10.09 -15.86 31.55
C ASP A 2 -10.16 -17.04 30.56
N TRP A 3 -9.04 -17.42 29.98
CA TRP A 3 -8.96 -18.52 29.01
C TRP A 3 -8.67 -19.82 29.76
N GLY A 4 -9.63 -20.75 29.74
CA GLY A 4 -9.44 -22.10 30.26
C GLY A 4 -8.71 -23.00 29.25
N THR A 5 -8.16 -24.10 29.74
CA THR A 5 -7.58 -25.16 28.91
C THR A 5 -8.66 -26.20 28.61
N ALA A 6 -8.91 -26.46 27.33
CA ALA A 6 -9.74 -27.56 26.89
C ALA A 6 -8.86 -28.81 26.66
N VAL A 7 -9.27 -29.94 27.20
CA VAL A 7 -8.56 -31.21 27.08
C VAL A 7 -9.53 -32.25 26.55
N ASN A 8 -9.14 -32.92 25.44
CA ASN A 8 -9.85 -34.04 24.88
C ASN A 8 -9.12 -35.33 25.31
N VAL A 9 -9.86 -36.24 25.85
CA VAL A 9 -9.34 -37.57 26.19
C VAL A 9 -9.92 -38.58 25.19
N GLN A 10 -9.06 -39.24 24.42
CA GLN A 10 -9.48 -40.22 23.43
C GLN A 10 -8.60 -41.47 23.48
N SER A 11 -9.14 -42.56 22.99
CA SER A 11 -8.40 -43.82 22.91
C SER A 11 -7.24 -43.70 21.93
N MET A 12 -6.13 -44.35 22.26
CA MET A 12 -5.01 -44.48 21.34
C MET A 12 -5.40 -45.39 20.16
N VAL A 13 -4.98 -45.00 18.96
CA VAL A 13 -5.17 -45.75 17.72
C VAL A 13 -3.82 -45.94 17.04
N PHE A 14 -3.56 -47.16 16.59
CA PHE A 14 -2.25 -47.52 16.04
C PHE A 14 -2.33 -47.90 14.56
N GLY A 15 -1.69 -47.07 13.73
CA GLY A 15 -1.60 -47.26 12.28
C GLY A 15 -0.52 -48.23 11.84
N ASN A 16 0.29 -48.75 12.78
CA ASN A 16 1.40 -49.66 12.53
C ASN A 16 1.10 -51.11 12.93
N MET A 17 -0.15 -51.54 12.83
CA MET A 17 -0.59 -52.91 13.17
C MET A 17 -0.82 -53.76 11.92
N GLY A 18 0.08 -53.72 10.96
CA GLY A 18 0.07 -54.54 9.76
C GLY A 18 -0.50 -53.83 8.51
N GLU A 19 -0.69 -54.65 7.47
CA GLU A 19 -1.08 -54.13 6.14
C GLU A 19 -2.53 -53.64 6.05
N THR A 20 -3.35 -53.89 7.06
CA THR A 20 -4.73 -53.33 7.16
C THR A 20 -4.79 -52.08 8.03
N SER A 21 -3.64 -51.58 8.44
CA SER A 21 -3.49 -50.40 9.26
C SER A 21 -2.70 -49.31 8.48
N GLY A 22 -2.87 -48.08 8.85
CA GLY A 22 -2.17 -46.96 8.23
C GLY A 22 -2.51 -45.64 8.87
N THR A 23 -1.90 -44.59 8.37
CA THR A 23 -2.15 -43.22 8.81
C THR A 23 -2.01 -42.26 7.66
N GLY A 24 -2.65 -41.08 7.76
CA GLY A 24 -2.56 -40.10 6.72
C GLY A 24 -3.10 -38.72 7.11
N VAL A 25 -2.88 -37.82 6.21
CA VAL A 25 -3.37 -36.42 6.27
C VAL A 25 -4.00 -36.06 4.94
N ALA A 26 -5.11 -35.36 4.97
CA ALA A 26 -5.80 -34.98 3.74
C ALA A 26 -6.60 -33.68 3.90
N PHE A 27 -6.72 -32.98 2.80
CA PHE A 27 -7.59 -31.80 2.65
C PHE A 27 -8.82 -32.18 1.85
N THR A 28 -9.96 -31.61 2.18
CA THR A 28 -11.20 -31.81 1.41
C THR A 28 -11.14 -31.19 0.01
N ARG A 29 -10.30 -30.18 -0.17
CA ARG A 29 -10.03 -29.54 -1.47
C ARG A 29 -8.53 -29.29 -1.60
N ASN A 30 -8.06 -29.07 -2.83
CA ASN A 30 -6.65 -28.81 -3.06
C ASN A 30 -6.26 -27.43 -2.45
N PRO A 31 -5.37 -27.38 -1.46
CA PRO A 31 -4.99 -26.14 -0.80
C PRO A 31 -4.16 -25.18 -1.68
N ALA A 32 -3.61 -25.66 -2.79
CA ALA A 32 -2.83 -24.85 -3.73
C ALA A 32 -3.71 -24.30 -4.85
N THR A 33 -4.63 -25.08 -5.41
CA THR A 33 -5.44 -24.72 -6.58
C THR A 33 -6.89 -24.41 -6.26
N GLY A 34 -7.42 -24.93 -5.15
CA GLY A 34 -8.82 -24.81 -4.77
C GLY A 34 -9.75 -25.80 -5.43
N GLU A 35 -9.23 -26.72 -6.25
CA GLU A 35 -10.06 -27.73 -6.91
C GLU A 35 -10.76 -28.64 -5.91
N ASN A 36 -12.03 -28.96 -6.21
CA ASN A 36 -12.86 -29.80 -5.36
C ASN A 36 -12.55 -31.29 -5.53
N GLU A 37 -11.37 -31.66 -5.05
CA GLU A 37 -10.92 -33.05 -4.95
C GLU A 37 -10.14 -33.23 -3.65
N ILE A 38 -10.25 -34.44 -3.07
CA ILE A 38 -9.48 -34.77 -1.87
C ILE A 38 -7.99 -34.76 -2.23
N PHE A 39 -7.25 -33.98 -1.49
CA PHE A 39 -5.80 -33.84 -1.67
C PHE A 39 -5.09 -34.28 -0.39
N GLY A 40 -4.32 -35.35 -0.46
CA GLY A 40 -3.64 -35.84 0.71
C GLY A 40 -2.78 -37.08 0.46
N GLU A 41 -2.20 -37.55 1.52
CA GLU A 41 -1.24 -38.65 1.50
C GLU A 41 -1.49 -39.61 2.68
N TYR A 42 -1.15 -40.87 2.47
CA TYR A 42 -1.22 -41.90 3.51
C TYR A 42 -0.06 -42.90 3.41
N LEU A 43 0.21 -43.58 4.51
CA LEU A 43 1.14 -44.68 4.58
C LEU A 43 0.45 -45.90 5.21
N ILE A 44 0.65 -47.06 4.61
CA ILE A 44 0.23 -48.33 5.18
C ILE A 44 1.26 -48.77 6.24
N ASN A 45 0.77 -49.36 7.31
CA ASN A 45 1.59 -49.86 8.42
C ASN A 45 2.56 -48.79 8.94
N ALA A 46 2.01 -47.65 9.37
CA ALA A 46 2.78 -46.49 9.80
C ALA A 46 2.05 -45.67 10.87
N GLN A 47 2.82 -44.94 11.63
CA GLN A 47 2.32 -43.91 12.57
C GLN A 47 2.43 -42.52 11.93
N GLY A 48 1.77 -41.50 12.51
CA GLY A 48 1.78 -40.15 12.01
C GLY A 48 3.17 -39.55 11.85
N GLU A 49 4.08 -39.88 12.71
CA GLU A 49 5.49 -39.48 12.67
C GLU A 49 6.20 -39.97 11.39
N ASP A 50 5.85 -41.12 10.87
CA ASP A 50 6.44 -41.69 9.67
C ASP A 50 6.07 -40.92 8.41
N VAL A 51 4.88 -40.28 8.38
CA VAL A 51 4.43 -39.43 7.28
C VAL A 51 5.26 -38.16 7.23
N VAL A 52 5.57 -37.59 8.39
CA VAL A 52 6.31 -36.33 8.50
C VAL A 52 7.83 -36.53 8.37
N ALA A 53 8.34 -37.65 8.84
CA ALA A 53 9.79 -37.92 8.86
C ALA A 53 10.43 -38.17 7.49
N GLY A 54 9.63 -38.43 6.46
CA GLY A 54 10.12 -38.56 5.08
C GLY A 54 10.98 -39.83 4.83
N ILE A 55 10.98 -40.78 5.76
CA ILE A 55 11.75 -42.05 5.64
C ILE A 55 11.12 -43.00 4.62
N ARG A 56 9.80 -42.97 4.53
CA ARG A 56 9.01 -43.70 3.55
C ARG A 56 8.27 -42.74 2.66
N THR A 57 8.08 -43.11 1.38
CA THR A 57 7.33 -42.26 0.43
C THR A 57 5.83 -42.47 0.62
N PRO A 58 5.06 -41.41 1.03
CA PRO A 58 3.61 -41.51 1.14
C PRO A 58 2.96 -41.71 -0.23
N GLN A 59 1.79 -42.36 -0.21
CA GLN A 59 0.96 -42.57 -1.39
C GLN A 59 -0.13 -41.48 -1.47
N PRO A 60 -0.53 -41.06 -2.68
CA PRO A 60 -1.69 -40.20 -2.83
C PRO A 60 -2.95 -40.83 -2.24
N ILE A 61 -3.79 -40.01 -1.61
CA ILE A 61 -5.02 -40.52 -0.95
C ILE A 61 -5.94 -41.29 -1.91
N ALA A 62 -5.93 -40.96 -3.20
CA ALA A 62 -6.72 -41.66 -4.20
C ALA A 62 -6.39 -43.15 -4.29
N LYS A 63 -5.14 -43.56 -4.00
CA LYS A 63 -4.70 -44.92 -4.02
C LYS A 63 -5.26 -45.74 -2.83
N LEU A 64 -5.74 -45.08 -1.78
CA LEU A 64 -6.41 -45.73 -0.66
C LEU A 64 -7.65 -46.52 -1.12
N LYS A 65 -8.27 -46.09 -2.21
CA LYS A 65 -9.41 -46.79 -2.84
C LYS A 65 -9.04 -48.21 -3.27
N GLU A 66 -7.79 -48.41 -3.70
CA GLU A 66 -7.28 -49.75 -4.08
C GLU A 66 -6.86 -50.54 -2.87
N ASP A 67 -6.15 -49.93 -1.92
CA ASP A 67 -5.56 -50.61 -0.78
C ASP A 67 -6.59 -50.98 0.30
N LEU A 68 -7.47 -50.05 0.65
CA LEU A 68 -8.49 -50.21 1.69
C LEU A 68 -9.81 -49.54 1.24
N PRO A 69 -10.54 -50.16 0.30
CA PRO A 69 -11.70 -49.52 -0.35
C PRO A 69 -12.83 -49.10 0.59
N GLN A 70 -13.11 -49.91 1.63
CA GLN A 70 -14.14 -49.54 2.61
C GLN A 70 -13.76 -48.33 3.45
N CYS A 71 -12.50 -48.28 3.86
CA CYS A 71 -11.98 -47.11 4.59
C CYS A 71 -11.99 -45.86 3.72
N TYR A 72 -11.67 -45.99 2.43
CA TYR A 72 -11.74 -44.89 1.49
C TYR A 72 -13.16 -44.30 1.34
N GLU A 73 -14.15 -45.15 1.16
CA GLU A 73 -15.54 -44.72 1.04
C GLU A 73 -16.05 -44.06 2.32
N GLU A 74 -15.74 -44.63 3.47
CA GLU A 74 -16.05 -44.04 4.77
C GLU A 74 -15.34 -42.68 4.96
N PHE A 75 -14.05 -42.61 4.60
CA PHE A 75 -13.27 -41.37 4.63
C PHE A 75 -13.91 -40.28 3.78
N MET A 76 -14.29 -40.56 2.54
CA MET A 76 -14.93 -39.66 1.64
C MET A 76 -16.27 -39.14 2.18
N SER A 77 -17.06 -40.02 2.76
CA SER A 77 -18.34 -39.67 3.37
C SER A 77 -18.17 -38.72 4.56
N ILE A 78 -17.22 -39.01 5.44
CA ILE A 78 -16.94 -38.14 6.61
C ILE A 78 -16.33 -36.84 6.19
N ALA A 79 -15.42 -36.83 5.23
CA ALA A 79 -14.81 -35.59 4.70
C ALA A 79 -15.86 -34.61 4.16
N ARG A 80 -16.81 -35.09 3.36
CA ARG A 80 -17.91 -34.28 2.86
C ARG A 80 -18.81 -33.77 3.98
N LYS A 81 -19.07 -34.60 4.98
CA LYS A 81 -19.88 -34.24 6.14
C LYS A 81 -19.21 -33.14 6.97
N LEU A 82 -17.90 -33.26 7.19
CA LEU A 82 -17.11 -32.25 7.91
C LEU A 82 -17.07 -30.91 7.18
N GLU A 83 -16.81 -30.92 5.88
CA GLU A 83 -16.80 -29.70 5.06
C GLU A 83 -18.15 -29.01 5.10
N LYS A 84 -19.23 -29.74 4.96
CA LYS A 84 -20.60 -29.19 5.02
C LYS A 84 -20.95 -28.65 6.40
N HIS A 85 -20.52 -29.32 7.46
CA HIS A 85 -20.77 -28.92 8.84
C HIS A 85 -20.03 -27.62 9.19
N TYR A 86 -18.72 -27.55 8.89
CA TYR A 86 -17.90 -26.38 9.19
C TYR A 86 -18.02 -25.28 8.12
N LYS A 87 -18.69 -25.57 7.02
CA LYS A 87 -18.85 -24.63 5.89
C LYS A 87 -17.53 -24.08 5.36
N ASP A 88 -16.52 -24.94 5.35
CA ASP A 88 -15.19 -24.60 4.87
C ASP A 88 -14.40 -25.87 4.56
N MET A 89 -13.37 -25.74 3.69
CA MET A 89 -12.47 -26.85 3.46
C MET A 89 -11.79 -27.28 4.75
N GLN A 90 -11.56 -28.58 4.89
CA GLN A 90 -11.00 -29.16 6.09
C GLN A 90 -9.65 -29.79 5.84
N ASP A 91 -8.75 -29.63 6.81
CA ASP A 91 -7.50 -30.32 6.95
C ASP A 91 -7.71 -31.40 8.02
N MET A 92 -7.53 -32.66 7.64
CA MET A 92 -7.93 -33.80 8.44
C MET A 92 -6.73 -34.75 8.67
N GLU A 93 -6.63 -35.22 9.89
CA GLU A 93 -5.70 -36.27 10.26
C GLU A 93 -6.49 -37.54 10.59
N PHE A 94 -6.06 -38.69 10.06
CA PHE A 94 -6.75 -39.96 10.28
C PHE A 94 -5.76 -41.09 10.48
N THR A 95 -6.22 -42.14 11.17
CA THR A 95 -5.51 -43.40 11.35
C THR A 95 -6.47 -44.53 11.10
N ILE A 96 -5.97 -45.60 10.47
CA ILE A 96 -6.68 -46.83 10.24
C ILE A 96 -6.02 -47.91 11.09
N GLU A 97 -6.76 -48.50 11.99
CA GLU A 97 -6.31 -49.63 12.81
C GLU A 97 -7.07 -50.88 12.43
N GLN A 98 -6.38 -51.86 11.85
CA GLN A 98 -6.95 -53.15 11.45
C GLN A 98 -8.28 -53.03 10.69
N GLY A 99 -8.27 -52.20 9.65
CA GLY A 99 -9.44 -51.96 8.78
C GLY A 99 -10.48 -51.00 9.30
N LYS A 100 -10.29 -50.43 10.47
CA LYS A 100 -11.21 -49.46 11.07
C LYS A 100 -10.65 -48.04 11.01
N LEU A 101 -11.42 -47.13 10.43
CA LEU A 101 -11.04 -45.71 10.25
C LEU A 101 -11.35 -44.90 11.51
N TYR A 102 -10.39 -44.06 11.91
CA TYR A 102 -10.53 -43.09 12.99
C TYR A 102 -10.03 -41.71 12.53
N PHE A 103 -10.83 -40.68 12.71
CA PHE A 103 -10.39 -39.29 12.56
C PHE A 103 -9.78 -38.82 13.87
N LEU A 104 -8.57 -38.28 13.78
CA LEU A 104 -7.85 -37.77 14.95
C LEU A 104 -8.08 -36.30 15.15
N GLN A 105 -8.11 -35.50 14.05
CA GLN A 105 -8.26 -34.07 14.09
C GLN A 105 -8.85 -33.57 12.79
N THR A 106 -9.62 -32.50 12.87
CA THR A 106 -10.05 -31.70 11.74
C THR A 106 -9.92 -30.22 12.10
N ARG A 107 -9.56 -29.42 11.11
CA ARG A 107 -9.46 -27.96 11.23
C ARG A 107 -9.73 -27.32 9.88
N ASN A 108 -10.04 -26.03 9.88
CA ASN A 108 -10.11 -25.28 8.65
C ASN A 108 -8.72 -25.26 7.98
N GLY A 109 -8.66 -25.64 6.72
CA GLY A 109 -7.39 -25.83 6.02
C GLY A 109 -6.72 -24.51 5.66
N LYS A 110 -5.41 -24.45 5.90
CA LYS A 110 -4.58 -23.37 5.37
C LYS A 110 -4.46 -23.54 3.86
N ARG A 111 -4.47 -22.41 3.13
CA ARG A 111 -4.54 -22.43 1.67
C ARG A 111 -3.86 -21.20 1.07
N THR A 112 -3.52 -21.28 -0.21
CA THR A 112 -3.02 -20.12 -0.97
C THR A 112 -4.15 -19.11 -1.19
N ALA A 113 -3.78 -17.89 -1.51
CA ALA A 113 -4.75 -16.84 -1.83
C ALA A 113 -5.65 -17.21 -3.03
N GLN A 114 -5.07 -17.78 -4.07
CA GLN A 114 -5.81 -18.27 -5.24
C GLN A 114 -6.82 -19.35 -4.86
N SER A 115 -6.40 -20.31 -4.07
CA SER A 115 -7.27 -21.37 -3.56
C SER A 115 -8.40 -20.81 -2.68
N ALA A 116 -8.09 -19.83 -1.81
CA ALA A 116 -9.07 -19.19 -0.94
C ALA A 116 -10.21 -18.55 -1.73
N LEU A 117 -9.89 -17.84 -2.81
CA LEU A 117 -10.90 -17.22 -3.68
C LEU A 117 -11.76 -18.27 -4.38
N LYS A 118 -11.13 -19.27 -4.98
CA LYS A 118 -11.86 -20.33 -5.69
C LYS A 118 -12.79 -21.08 -4.76
N ILE A 119 -12.31 -21.49 -3.58
CA ILE A 119 -13.10 -22.21 -2.60
C ILE A 119 -14.28 -21.37 -2.11
N ALA A 120 -14.05 -20.09 -1.81
CA ALA A 120 -15.11 -19.19 -1.37
C ALA A 120 -16.23 -19.06 -2.42
N VAL A 121 -15.87 -18.88 -3.68
CA VAL A 121 -16.84 -18.79 -4.78
C VAL A 121 -17.56 -20.11 -4.99
N ASP A 122 -16.83 -21.24 -5.04
CA ASP A 122 -17.41 -22.54 -5.25
C ASP A 122 -18.39 -22.95 -4.13
N LEU A 123 -18.07 -22.64 -2.89
CA LEU A 123 -18.97 -22.92 -1.75
C LEU A 123 -20.27 -22.13 -1.81
N VAL A 124 -20.25 -20.93 -2.37
CA VAL A 124 -21.47 -20.16 -2.63
C VAL A 124 -22.28 -20.78 -3.76
N GLU A 125 -21.64 -21.14 -4.86
CA GLU A 125 -22.29 -21.78 -6.01
C GLU A 125 -22.91 -23.13 -5.65
N GLU A 126 -22.25 -23.87 -4.75
CA GLU A 126 -22.76 -25.15 -4.23
C GLU A 126 -23.88 -24.99 -3.19
N GLY A 127 -24.17 -23.77 -2.77
CA GLY A 127 -25.21 -23.50 -1.77
C GLY A 127 -24.80 -23.69 -0.32
N THR A 128 -23.52 -23.92 -0.06
CA THR A 128 -22.98 -24.10 1.31
C THR A 128 -22.84 -22.76 2.06
N LEU A 129 -22.44 -21.72 1.37
CA LEU A 129 -22.26 -20.38 1.93
C LEU A 129 -23.17 -19.36 1.27
N GLN A 130 -23.55 -18.33 2.04
CA GLN A 130 -24.04 -17.08 1.48
C GLN A 130 -22.84 -16.22 1.03
N LYS A 131 -23.08 -15.26 0.14
CA LYS A 131 -22.01 -14.36 -0.36
C LYS A 131 -21.30 -13.62 0.77
N GLU A 132 -22.05 -13.13 1.75
CA GLU A 132 -21.53 -12.43 2.91
C GLU A 132 -20.62 -13.32 3.76
N GLU A 133 -21.02 -14.57 3.97
CA GLU A 133 -20.19 -15.56 4.69
C GLU A 133 -18.89 -15.84 3.93
N ALA A 134 -18.96 -15.96 2.61
CA ALA A 134 -17.79 -16.20 1.76
C ALA A 134 -16.81 -15.02 1.80
N LEU A 135 -17.31 -13.79 1.80
CA LEU A 135 -16.49 -12.59 1.90
C LEU A 135 -15.65 -12.54 3.20
N LEU A 136 -16.15 -13.15 4.28
CA LEU A 136 -15.43 -13.24 5.55
C LEU A 136 -14.38 -14.35 5.60
N LYS A 137 -14.40 -15.28 4.63
CA LYS A 137 -13.46 -16.43 4.59
C LYS A 137 -12.08 -16.09 4.03
N VAL A 138 -11.93 -14.95 3.37
CA VAL A 138 -10.66 -14.53 2.76
C VAL A 138 -10.08 -13.37 3.56
N ASP A 139 -8.83 -13.52 3.99
CA ASP A 139 -8.08 -12.42 4.60
C ASP A 139 -7.75 -11.39 3.51
N PRO A 140 -8.15 -10.11 3.67
CA PRO A 140 -7.85 -9.08 2.67
C PRO A 140 -6.38 -8.99 2.29
N LYS A 141 -5.46 -9.21 3.22
CA LYS A 141 -4.02 -9.17 2.97
C LYS A 141 -3.55 -10.26 2.00
N GLN A 142 -4.25 -11.38 1.90
CA GLN A 142 -3.92 -12.43 0.95
C GLN A 142 -4.05 -11.96 -0.51
N LEU A 143 -4.89 -10.95 -0.78
CA LEU A 143 -5.05 -10.41 -2.13
C LEU A 143 -3.78 -9.77 -2.68
N ASP A 144 -2.88 -9.30 -1.83
CA ASP A 144 -1.59 -8.75 -2.26
C ASP A 144 -0.78 -9.76 -3.08
N THR A 145 -0.80 -11.03 -2.70
CA THR A 145 -0.02 -12.08 -3.38
C THR A 145 -0.53 -12.38 -4.80
N LEU A 146 -1.79 -12.04 -5.09
CA LEU A 146 -2.39 -12.23 -6.41
C LEU A 146 -2.04 -11.12 -7.39
N LEU A 147 -1.58 -9.97 -6.90
CA LEU A 147 -1.32 -8.78 -7.70
C LEU A 147 0.16 -8.59 -8.03
N HIS A 148 1.04 -9.40 -7.43
CA HIS A 148 2.49 -9.26 -7.56
C HIS A 148 3.16 -10.55 -8.04
N PRO A 149 4.34 -10.47 -8.71
CA PRO A 149 5.11 -11.65 -9.09
C PRO A 149 5.53 -12.48 -7.88
N ASN A 150 5.72 -13.78 -8.09
CA ASN A 150 6.22 -14.72 -7.10
C ASN A 150 7.49 -15.41 -7.62
N PHE A 151 8.26 -16.03 -6.74
CA PHE A 151 9.41 -16.85 -7.15
C PHE A 151 8.97 -18.28 -7.53
N ASP A 152 9.74 -18.88 -8.43
CA ASP A 152 9.67 -20.32 -8.65
C ASP A 152 10.05 -21.06 -7.35
N GLU A 153 9.20 -21.95 -6.87
CA GLU A 153 9.36 -22.60 -5.58
C GLU A 153 10.62 -23.47 -5.47
N LYS A 154 10.99 -24.16 -6.55
CA LYS A 154 12.16 -25.03 -6.57
C LYS A 154 13.45 -24.24 -6.46
N GLU A 155 13.57 -23.18 -7.24
CA GLU A 155 14.73 -22.28 -7.19
C GLU A 155 14.84 -21.56 -5.87
N LEU A 156 13.69 -21.14 -5.30
CA LEU A 156 13.64 -20.46 -4.02
C LEU A 156 14.14 -21.35 -2.88
N LYS A 157 13.73 -22.62 -2.83
CA LYS A 157 14.16 -23.57 -1.81
C LYS A 157 15.65 -23.86 -1.85
N ALA A 158 16.26 -23.79 -3.04
CA ALA A 158 17.69 -24.00 -3.25
C ALA A 158 18.54 -22.75 -2.97
N ALA A 159 17.92 -21.60 -2.76
CA ALA A 159 18.61 -20.33 -2.59
C ALA A 159 18.94 -20.04 -1.11
N GLU A 160 20.11 -19.46 -0.90
CA GLU A 160 20.58 -19.04 0.42
C GLU A 160 20.18 -17.59 0.68
N VAL A 161 19.61 -17.32 1.84
CA VAL A 161 19.30 -15.96 2.31
C VAL A 161 20.60 -15.29 2.76
N ILE A 162 20.95 -14.16 2.16
CA ILE A 162 22.15 -13.40 2.51
C ILE A 162 21.88 -12.25 3.49
N ALA A 163 20.64 -11.76 3.54
CA ALA A 163 20.23 -10.69 4.45
C ALA A 163 18.70 -10.69 4.58
N THR A 164 18.21 -10.09 5.65
CA THR A 164 16.78 -9.91 5.89
C THR A 164 16.53 -8.45 6.30
N GLY A 165 15.63 -7.81 5.60
CA GLY A 165 15.12 -6.47 5.90
C GLY A 165 13.63 -6.47 6.16
N LEU A 166 13.00 -5.29 6.04
CA LEU A 166 11.56 -5.14 6.20
C LEU A 166 10.83 -5.46 4.89
N PRO A 167 9.73 -6.21 4.94
CA PRO A 167 8.88 -6.48 3.78
C PRO A 167 8.05 -5.24 3.39
N ALA A 168 8.71 -4.25 2.80
CA ALA A 168 8.16 -2.91 2.58
C ALA A 168 7.14 -2.83 1.45
N SER A 169 7.34 -3.60 0.38
CA SER A 169 6.37 -3.73 -0.72
C SER A 169 6.43 -5.14 -1.28
N PRO A 170 5.28 -5.82 -1.42
CA PRO A 170 5.26 -7.24 -1.75
C PRO A 170 5.72 -7.55 -3.17
N GLY A 171 6.01 -8.81 -3.40
CA GLY A 171 6.39 -9.35 -4.69
C GLY A 171 7.81 -9.90 -4.71
N ALA A 172 8.13 -10.59 -5.80
CA ALA A 172 9.44 -11.16 -6.07
C ALA A 172 10.14 -10.38 -7.18
N ALA A 173 11.41 -10.06 -6.99
CA ALA A 173 12.21 -9.37 -8.00
C ALA A 173 13.59 -10.02 -8.13
N CYS A 174 14.09 -10.05 -9.34
CA CYS A 174 15.43 -10.51 -9.67
C CYS A 174 16.04 -9.53 -10.67
N GLY A 175 17.30 -9.22 -10.50
CA GLY A 175 17.99 -8.35 -11.44
C GLY A 175 19.44 -8.05 -11.05
N ARG A 176 20.07 -7.22 -11.88
CA ARG A 176 21.42 -6.74 -11.66
C ARG A 176 21.42 -5.51 -10.76
N VAL A 177 22.38 -5.46 -9.87
CA VAL A 177 22.53 -4.39 -8.87
C VAL A 177 23.11 -3.12 -9.49
N TYR A 178 22.43 -1.99 -9.25
CA TYR A 178 22.94 -0.65 -9.53
C TYR A 178 22.70 0.27 -8.34
N PHE A 179 23.58 1.22 -8.12
CA PHE A 179 23.63 2.03 -6.91
C PHE A 179 23.16 3.48 -7.08
N THR A 180 22.81 3.87 -8.31
CA THR A 180 22.25 5.20 -8.59
C THR A 180 20.99 5.08 -9.46
N ALA A 181 20.09 6.04 -9.29
CA ALA A 181 18.87 6.12 -10.11
C ALA A 181 19.17 6.27 -11.59
N GLU A 182 20.19 7.04 -11.93
CA GLU A 182 20.64 7.26 -13.31
C GLU A 182 21.13 5.96 -13.97
N GLU A 183 21.97 5.19 -13.28
CA GLU A 183 22.48 3.93 -13.78
C GLU A 183 21.38 2.89 -13.92
N ALA A 184 20.45 2.83 -12.96
CA ALA A 184 19.30 1.96 -13.04
C ALA A 184 18.46 2.24 -14.29
N LYS A 185 18.21 3.50 -14.60
CA LYS A 185 17.48 3.94 -15.79
C LYS A 185 18.22 3.56 -17.06
N ILE A 186 19.52 3.87 -17.15
CA ILE A 186 20.35 3.58 -18.33
C ILE A 186 20.39 2.09 -18.64
N HIS A 187 20.60 1.23 -17.64
CA HIS A 187 20.69 -0.20 -17.81
C HIS A 187 19.33 -0.84 -18.11
N HIS A 188 18.25 -0.29 -17.54
CA HIS A 188 16.90 -0.70 -17.90
C HIS A 188 16.60 -0.42 -19.38
N GLU A 189 16.98 0.73 -19.89
CA GLU A 189 16.83 1.10 -21.31
C GLU A 189 17.62 0.17 -22.25
N LYS A 190 18.70 -0.44 -21.76
CA LYS A 190 19.47 -1.47 -22.48
C LYS A 190 18.82 -2.87 -22.42
N GLY A 191 17.66 -2.99 -21.76
CA GLY A 191 16.94 -4.26 -21.65
C GLY A 191 17.34 -5.12 -20.44
N GLU A 192 18.16 -4.62 -19.54
CA GLU A 192 18.51 -5.34 -18.32
C GLU A 192 17.40 -5.24 -17.27
N LYS A 193 17.23 -6.30 -16.48
CA LYS A 193 16.45 -6.26 -15.25
C LYS A 193 17.33 -5.70 -14.15
N VAL A 194 16.87 -4.66 -13.46
CA VAL A 194 17.65 -3.87 -12.52
C VAL A 194 17.07 -3.96 -11.11
N ILE A 195 17.96 -4.10 -10.13
CA ILE A 195 17.65 -3.88 -8.71
C ILE A 195 18.38 -2.61 -8.28
N LEU A 196 17.62 -1.62 -7.80
CA LEU A 196 18.19 -0.38 -7.28
C LEU A 196 18.56 -0.58 -5.81
N VAL A 197 19.82 -0.39 -5.47
CA VAL A 197 20.36 -0.51 -4.11
C VAL A 197 20.82 0.85 -3.62
N ARG A 198 20.22 1.34 -2.54
CA ARG A 198 20.55 2.65 -1.96
C ARG A 198 20.66 2.55 -0.44
N LEU A 199 21.38 3.48 0.19
CA LEU A 199 21.30 3.66 1.64
C LEU A 199 19.87 4.02 2.05
N GLU A 200 19.30 5.00 1.36
CA GLU A 200 17.89 5.41 1.42
C GLU A 200 17.54 6.08 0.09
N THR A 201 16.27 6.11 -0.27
CA THR A 201 15.83 6.82 -1.47
C THR A 201 15.27 8.19 -1.12
N SER A 202 15.33 9.10 -2.09
CA SER A 202 14.74 10.42 -2.04
C SER A 202 13.86 10.63 -3.27
N PRO A 203 13.05 11.70 -3.32
CA PRO A 203 12.22 12.00 -4.50
C PRO A 203 13.01 12.10 -5.83
N GLU A 204 14.29 12.43 -5.77
CA GLU A 204 15.18 12.47 -6.93
C GLU A 204 15.43 11.08 -7.55
N ASP A 205 15.22 10.02 -6.79
CA ASP A 205 15.44 8.64 -7.22
C ASP A 205 14.25 8.04 -7.99
N ILE A 206 13.15 8.75 -8.15
CA ILE A 206 11.89 8.22 -8.72
C ILE A 206 12.08 7.57 -10.09
N GLU A 207 12.84 8.18 -11.01
CA GLU A 207 13.06 7.60 -12.33
C GLU A 207 13.79 6.26 -12.28
N GLY A 208 14.78 6.13 -11.38
CA GLY A 208 15.47 4.88 -11.14
C GLY A 208 14.60 3.83 -10.46
N MET A 209 13.73 4.27 -9.57
CA MET A 209 12.77 3.38 -8.91
C MET A 209 11.74 2.83 -9.90
N VAL A 210 11.27 3.65 -10.83
CA VAL A 210 10.35 3.22 -11.91
C VAL A 210 11.03 2.21 -12.84
N ALA A 211 12.31 2.39 -13.14
CA ALA A 211 13.08 1.50 -14.00
C ALA A 211 13.40 0.15 -13.35
N ALA A 212 13.44 0.09 -12.02
CA ALA A 212 13.86 -1.10 -11.27
C ALA A 212 12.76 -2.16 -11.15
N GLU A 213 13.15 -3.43 -11.20
CA GLU A 213 12.27 -4.56 -10.84
C GLU A 213 12.04 -4.62 -9.33
N GLY A 214 13.02 -4.21 -8.55
CA GLY A 214 12.96 -4.17 -7.10
C GLY A 214 13.90 -3.14 -6.51
N ILE A 215 13.61 -2.78 -5.26
CA ILE A 215 14.35 -1.75 -4.53
C ILE A 215 14.83 -2.33 -3.20
N LEU A 216 16.10 -2.14 -2.90
CA LEU A 216 16.72 -2.55 -1.64
C LEU A 216 17.34 -1.33 -0.97
N THR A 217 16.94 -1.05 0.27
CA THR A 217 17.57 0.02 1.07
C THR A 217 18.13 -0.51 2.38
N ALA A 218 19.24 0.06 2.83
CA ALA A 218 19.84 -0.28 4.11
C ALA A 218 19.14 0.42 5.28
N ARG A 219 18.54 1.58 5.03
CA ARG A 219 17.85 2.41 6.01
C ARG A 219 16.38 2.62 5.62
N GLY A 220 15.61 3.08 6.57
CA GLY A 220 14.21 3.40 6.39
C GLY A 220 13.27 2.33 6.95
N GLY A 221 12.10 2.76 7.34
CA GLY A 221 11.03 1.91 7.86
C GLY A 221 9.97 1.60 6.82
N MET A 222 8.88 0.99 7.26
CA MET A 222 7.72 0.65 6.42
C MET A 222 7.01 1.88 5.83
N THR A 223 7.28 3.05 6.36
CA THR A 223 6.70 4.32 5.93
C THR A 223 7.74 5.28 5.35
N SER A 224 8.95 4.80 5.08
CA SER A 224 9.99 5.57 4.40
C SER A 224 9.60 5.90 2.95
N HIS A 225 10.27 6.85 2.35
CA HIS A 225 10.06 7.23 0.95
C HIS A 225 10.13 6.00 0.02
N ALA A 226 11.16 5.16 0.16
CA ALA A 226 11.31 3.95 -0.65
C ALA A 226 10.09 3.02 -0.52
N ALA A 227 9.66 2.76 0.71
CA ALA A 227 8.52 1.87 0.97
C ALA A 227 7.21 2.41 0.39
N VAL A 228 6.91 3.68 0.63
CA VAL A 228 5.67 4.32 0.17
C VAL A 228 5.60 4.37 -1.35
N VAL A 229 6.67 4.82 -2.00
CA VAL A 229 6.71 4.94 -3.47
C VAL A 229 6.68 3.56 -4.12
N ALA A 230 7.42 2.59 -3.59
CA ALA A 230 7.41 1.23 -4.12
C ALA A 230 6.01 0.59 -4.06
N ARG A 231 5.30 0.75 -2.93
CA ARG A 231 3.91 0.26 -2.82
C ARG A 231 2.98 0.95 -3.81
N GLY A 232 3.14 2.26 -3.99
CA GLY A 232 2.37 3.02 -4.98
C GLY A 232 2.55 2.52 -6.41
N MET A 233 3.77 2.11 -6.76
CA MET A 233 4.12 1.60 -8.09
C MET A 233 3.88 0.09 -8.24
N GLY A 234 3.61 -0.62 -7.15
CA GLY A 234 3.54 -2.09 -7.16
C GLY A 234 4.90 -2.77 -7.35
N THR A 235 5.97 -2.10 -7.02
CA THR A 235 7.35 -2.59 -7.16
C THR A 235 7.80 -3.26 -5.86
N CYS A 236 8.42 -4.44 -5.96
CA CYS A 236 9.02 -5.14 -4.84
C CYS A 236 10.02 -4.24 -4.08
N CYS A 237 9.92 -4.19 -2.76
CA CYS A 237 10.85 -3.41 -1.94
C CYS A 237 11.19 -4.13 -0.63
N VAL A 238 12.48 -4.23 -0.37
CA VAL A 238 13.02 -4.61 0.95
C VAL A 238 13.71 -3.36 1.50
N ALA A 239 13.17 -2.80 2.58
CA ALA A 239 13.68 -1.58 3.19
C ALA A 239 14.34 -1.88 4.54
N GLY A 240 15.14 -0.94 5.03
CA GLY A 240 15.74 -1.05 6.36
C GLY A 240 16.58 -2.31 6.57
N CYS A 241 17.25 -2.79 5.53
CA CYS A 241 18.09 -3.98 5.58
C CYS A 241 19.43 -3.65 6.23
N SER A 242 19.46 -3.59 7.55
CA SER A 242 20.65 -3.22 8.33
C SER A 242 21.78 -4.27 8.28
N GLU A 243 21.47 -5.48 7.82
CA GLU A 243 22.45 -6.56 7.65
C GLU A 243 23.38 -6.37 6.45
N ILE A 244 23.03 -5.44 5.54
CA ILE A 244 23.91 -5.09 4.43
C ILE A 244 24.68 -3.81 4.73
N THR A 245 25.91 -3.73 4.22
CA THR A 245 26.76 -2.53 4.32
C THR A 245 27.01 -2.01 2.91
N ILE A 246 26.45 -0.86 2.59
CA ILE A 246 26.53 -0.26 1.25
C ILE A 246 27.63 0.79 1.21
N ASN A 247 28.47 0.72 0.17
CA ASN A 247 29.36 1.78 -0.21
C ASN A 247 28.89 2.34 -1.57
N GLU A 248 28.13 3.44 -1.53
CA GLU A 248 27.55 4.05 -2.74
C GLU A 248 28.63 4.65 -3.65
N LYS A 249 29.71 5.13 -3.09
CA LYS A 249 30.81 5.74 -3.84
C LYS A 249 31.62 4.71 -4.63
N GLU A 250 31.97 3.60 -3.99
CA GLU A 250 32.70 2.49 -4.60
C GLU A 250 31.78 1.49 -5.31
N LYS A 251 30.48 1.65 -5.17
CA LYS A 251 29.42 0.89 -5.85
C LYS A 251 29.47 -0.62 -5.58
N TYR A 252 29.42 -0.97 -4.30
CA TYR A 252 29.25 -2.34 -3.84
C TYR A 252 28.52 -2.38 -2.49
N PHE A 253 28.06 -3.56 -2.10
CA PHE A 253 27.62 -3.82 -0.74
C PHE A 253 28.15 -5.17 -0.24
N HIS A 254 28.29 -5.30 1.07
CA HIS A 254 28.63 -6.54 1.74
C HIS A 254 27.41 -7.16 2.42
N ALA A 255 27.28 -8.47 2.28
CA ALA A 255 26.28 -9.26 2.98
C ALA A 255 26.77 -10.70 3.12
N ALA A 256 26.56 -11.33 4.29
CA ALA A 256 26.92 -12.73 4.55
C ALA A 256 28.38 -13.09 4.16
N GLY A 257 29.31 -12.18 4.39
CA GLY A 257 30.73 -12.39 4.10
C GLY A 257 31.14 -12.27 2.64
N LYS A 258 30.23 -11.83 1.76
CA LYS A 258 30.48 -11.64 0.32
C LYS A 258 30.25 -10.20 -0.09
N SER A 259 30.93 -9.78 -1.17
CA SER A 259 30.72 -8.48 -1.79
C SER A 259 29.90 -8.61 -3.07
N TYR A 260 28.95 -7.71 -3.25
CA TYR A 260 28.12 -7.61 -4.44
C TYR A 260 28.36 -6.24 -5.08
N LYS A 261 28.83 -6.22 -6.31
CA LYS A 261 29.16 -5.01 -7.07
C LYS A 261 28.18 -4.79 -8.22
N GLU A 262 28.28 -3.65 -8.87
CA GLU A 262 27.46 -3.35 -10.04
C GLU A 262 27.40 -4.50 -11.06
N GLY A 263 26.22 -4.80 -11.52
CA GLY A 263 25.98 -5.85 -12.48
C GLY A 263 25.84 -7.26 -11.90
N ASP A 264 26.13 -7.46 -10.63
CA ASP A 264 25.89 -8.75 -9.98
C ASP A 264 24.40 -9.00 -9.80
N TYR A 265 23.97 -10.25 -9.91
CA TYR A 265 22.56 -10.63 -9.73
C TYR A 265 22.23 -10.86 -8.27
N ILE A 266 21.11 -10.29 -7.86
CA ILE A 266 20.45 -10.59 -6.58
C ILE A 266 18.96 -10.79 -6.80
N SER A 267 18.30 -11.36 -5.81
CA SER A 267 16.85 -11.48 -5.78
C SER A 267 16.29 -10.95 -4.47
N LEU A 268 15.12 -10.30 -4.54
CA LEU A 268 14.43 -9.73 -3.39
C LEU A 268 13.06 -10.36 -3.23
N ASP A 269 12.72 -10.74 -2.01
CA ASP A 269 11.37 -11.12 -1.62
C ASP A 269 10.76 -9.99 -0.78
N GLY A 270 9.97 -9.16 -1.44
CA GLY A 270 9.31 -8.03 -0.79
C GLY A 270 8.21 -8.42 0.19
N SER A 271 7.73 -9.65 0.12
CA SER A 271 6.70 -10.18 1.03
C SER A 271 7.27 -10.68 2.36
N THR A 272 8.52 -11.15 2.36
CA THR A 272 9.21 -11.68 3.56
C THR A 272 10.34 -10.79 4.04
N GLY A 273 10.85 -9.90 3.20
CA GLY A 273 12.04 -9.08 3.47
C GLY A 273 13.36 -9.79 3.22
N LYS A 274 13.34 -10.98 2.65
CA LYS A 274 14.57 -11.77 2.40
C LYS A 274 15.29 -11.33 1.14
N VAL A 275 16.62 -11.33 1.22
CA VAL A 275 17.54 -11.00 0.11
C VAL A 275 18.36 -12.25 -0.22
N TYR A 276 18.45 -12.58 -1.50
CA TYR A 276 19.19 -13.73 -2.02
C TYR A 276 20.32 -13.28 -2.92
N GLY A 277 21.49 -13.88 -2.79
CA GLY A 277 22.71 -13.51 -3.52
C GLY A 277 22.81 -14.10 -4.92
N LYS A 278 21.72 -14.53 -5.52
CA LYS A 278 21.70 -15.10 -6.87
C LYS A 278 20.40 -14.76 -7.60
N SER A 279 20.39 -15.01 -8.90
CA SER A 279 19.20 -14.92 -9.74
C SER A 279 18.23 -16.06 -9.42
N ILE A 280 16.98 -15.72 -9.09
CA ILE A 280 15.90 -16.68 -8.90
C ILE A 280 14.79 -16.34 -9.91
N LYS A 281 14.31 -17.34 -10.63
CA LYS A 281 13.23 -17.15 -11.61
C LYS A 281 11.97 -16.62 -10.94
N THR A 282 11.37 -15.59 -11.54
CA THR A 282 10.08 -15.02 -11.12
C THR A 282 8.95 -15.52 -12.02
N VAL A 283 7.76 -15.65 -11.44
CA VAL A 283 6.53 -16.05 -12.13
C VAL A 283 5.55 -14.87 -12.04
N ALA A 284 5.02 -14.44 -13.19
CA ALA A 284 4.05 -13.34 -13.25
C ALA A 284 2.76 -13.70 -12.50
N PRO A 285 2.06 -12.73 -11.90
CA PRO A 285 0.80 -12.99 -11.21
C PRO A 285 -0.29 -13.37 -12.23
N GLU A 286 -1.09 -14.38 -11.87
CA GLU A 286 -2.27 -14.77 -12.62
C GLU A 286 -3.52 -14.37 -11.83
N ILE A 287 -4.32 -13.45 -12.39
CA ILE A 287 -5.60 -13.05 -11.82
C ILE A 287 -6.69 -13.93 -12.44
N SER A 288 -7.28 -14.81 -11.64
CA SER A 288 -8.35 -15.71 -12.08
C SER A 288 -9.70 -14.98 -12.24
N GLY A 289 -10.65 -15.61 -12.97
CA GLY A 289 -12.03 -15.13 -13.05
C GLY A 289 -12.75 -15.09 -11.68
N TYR A 290 -12.34 -15.91 -10.74
CA TYR A 290 -12.86 -15.93 -9.38
C TYR A 290 -12.60 -14.63 -8.62
N PHE A 291 -11.47 -14.00 -8.88
CA PHE A 291 -11.14 -12.69 -8.32
C PHE A 291 -12.20 -11.64 -8.69
N GLY A 292 -12.57 -11.57 -9.97
CA GLY A 292 -13.58 -10.62 -10.45
C GLY A 292 -14.96 -10.86 -9.83
N ILE A 293 -15.38 -12.12 -9.77
CA ILE A 293 -16.66 -12.51 -9.15
C ILE A 293 -16.69 -12.14 -7.67
N PHE A 294 -15.66 -12.50 -6.95
CA PHE A 294 -15.53 -12.25 -5.51
C PHE A 294 -15.53 -10.75 -5.19
N MET A 295 -14.76 -9.98 -5.95
CA MET A 295 -14.69 -8.52 -5.76
C MET A 295 -15.98 -7.80 -6.14
N GLU A 296 -16.75 -8.32 -7.10
CA GLU A 296 -18.08 -7.80 -7.40
C GLU A 296 -19.03 -7.97 -6.21
N TRP A 297 -18.96 -9.11 -5.53
CA TRP A 297 -19.73 -9.32 -4.30
C TRP A 297 -19.34 -8.33 -3.20
N ALA A 298 -18.03 -8.10 -3.04
CA ALA A 298 -17.53 -7.13 -2.08
C ALA A 298 -18.04 -5.72 -2.36
N ASP A 299 -18.02 -5.30 -3.62
CA ASP A 299 -18.51 -3.98 -4.03
C ASP A 299 -19.99 -3.77 -3.77
N LYS A 300 -20.81 -4.81 -3.87
CA LYS A 300 -22.26 -4.73 -3.60
C LYS A 300 -22.57 -4.61 -2.10
N VAL A 301 -21.70 -5.08 -1.25
CA VAL A 301 -21.88 -5.10 0.20
C VAL A 301 -21.31 -3.85 0.88
N ARG A 302 -20.13 -3.39 0.46
CA ARG A 302 -19.46 -2.27 1.12
C ARG A 302 -20.23 -0.96 1.00
N VAL A 303 -20.15 -0.14 2.04
CA VAL A 303 -20.67 1.23 2.07
C VAL A 303 -19.54 2.24 1.83
N LEU A 304 -18.37 2.00 2.42
CA LEU A 304 -17.20 2.82 2.14
C LEU A 304 -16.85 2.78 0.66
N LYS A 305 -16.66 3.96 0.08
CA LYS A 305 -16.04 4.11 -1.23
C LYS A 305 -14.54 3.85 -1.09
N VAL A 306 -13.91 3.41 -2.17
CA VAL A 306 -12.46 3.19 -2.21
C VAL A 306 -11.85 4.04 -3.31
N ARG A 307 -11.04 4.99 -2.89
CA ARG A 307 -10.25 5.86 -3.76
C ARG A 307 -8.79 5.45 -3.73
N THR A 308 -7.99 6.04 -4.57
CA THR A 308 -6.55 5.80 -4.64
C THR A 308 -5.74 7.06 -4.40
N ASN A 309 -4.51 6.88 -3.92
CA ASN A 309 -3.48 7.90 -3.88
C ASN A 309 -2.67 7.76 -5.17
N ALA A 310 -2.76 8.72 -6.07
CA ALA A 310 -2.08 8.67 -7.36
C ALA A 310 -1.68 10.07 -7.82
N ASP A 311 -0.44 10.20 -8.28
CA ASP A 311 0.18 11.47 -8.66
C ASP A 311 0.50 11.53 -10.17
N ALA A 312 0.28 10.45 -10.90
CA ALA A 312 0.55 10.33 -12.33
C ALA A 312 -0.58 9.58 -13.06
N PRO A 313 -0.79 9.84 -14.36
CA PRO A 313 -1.83 9.17 -15.14
C PRO A 313 -1.70 7.65 -15.15
N ARG A 314 -0.48 7.12 -15.18
CA ARG A 314 -0.21 5.68 -15.15
C ARG A 314 -0.75 5.02 -13.88
N ASP A 315 -0.46 5.60 -12.72
CA ASP A 315 -0.90 5.07 -11.44
C ASP A 315 -2.42 5.19 -11.29
N ALA A 316 -3.00 6.29 -11.77
CA ALA A 316 -4.44 6.49 -11.81
C ALA A 316 -5.14 5.41 -12.65
N ALA A 317 -4.63 5.15 -13.85
CA ALA A 317 -5.17 4.11 -14.74
C ALA A 317 -5.07 2.72 -14.13
N GLN A 318 -3.95 2.38 -13.50
CA GLN A 318 -3.76 1.11 -12.79
C GLN A 318 -4.77 0.95 -11.66
N ALA A 319 -4.98 1.99 -10.88
CA ALA A 319 -5.94 1.97 -9.78
C ALA A 319 -7.38 1.80 -10.27
N VAL A 320 -7.75 2.44 -11.37
CA VAL A 320 -9.07 2.25 -11.99
C VAL A 320 -9.27 0.79 -12.41
N THR A 321 -8.24 0.17 -13.00
CA THR A 321 -8.27 -1.26 -13.35
C THR A 321 -8.52 -2.13 -12.11
N PHE A 322 -7.98 -1.76 -10.97
CA PHE A 322 -8.20 -2.46 -9.70
C PHE A 322 -9.53 -2.09 -9.00
N GLY A 323 -10.31 -1.18 -9.58
CA GLY A 323 -11.64 -0.82 -9.07
C GLY A 323 -11.68 0.44 -8.23
N ALA A 324 -10.69 1.32 -8.31
CA ALA A 324 -10.73 2.62 -7.63
C ALA A 324 -11.87 3.49 -8.17
N GLU A 325 -12.56 4.16 -7.25
CA GLU A 325 -13.73 4.99 -7.54
C GLU A 325 -13.40 6.49 -7.61
N GLY A 326 -12.14 6.84 -7.42
CA GLY A 326 -11.66 8.21 -7.45
C GLY A 326 -10.22 8.30 -7.00
N ILE A 327 -9.68 9.50 -7.00
CA ILE A 327 -8.41 9.82 -6.34
C ILE A 327 -8.72 10.60 -5.07
N GLY A 328 -8.31 10.06 -3.92
CA GLY A 328 -8.44 10.72 -2.62
C GLY A 328 -7.26 11.62 -2.27
N LEU A 329 -6.12 11.39 -2.91
CA LEU A 329 -4.92 12.21 -2.75
C LEU A 329 -4.10 12.20 -4.04
N CYS A 330 -3.97 13.36 -4.66
CA CYS A 330 -2.99 13.67 -5.68
C CYS A 330 -2.01 14.69 -5.08
N ARG A 331 -0.75 14.27 -4.91
CA ARG A 331 0.33 15.07 -4.33
C ARG A 331 1.04 15.83 -5.42
N THR A 332 0.90 17.15 -5.43
CA THR A 332 1.47 17.99 -6.48
C THR A 332 2.98 18.14 -6.43
N GLU A 333 3.59 17.93 -5.25
CA GLU A 333 5.04 17.96 -5.09
C GLU A 333 5.77 16.91 -5.93
N HIS A 334 5.17 15.75 -6.13
CA HIS A 334 5.77 14.68 -6.94
C HIS A 334 5.91 15.07 -8.42
N MET A 335 5.11 16.01 -8.89
CA MET A 335 5.19 16.54 -10.26
C MET A 335 6.40 17.45 -10.45
N PHE A 336 6.98 17.98 -9.37
CA PHE A 336 8.11 18.92 -9.42
C PHE A 336 9.47 18.25 -9.50
N PHE A 337 9.59 16.97 -9.23
CA PHE A 337 10.88 16.24 -9.19
C PHE A 337 11.35 15.73 -10.54
N GLN A 338 10.60 15.92 -11.61
CA GLN A 338 11.04 15.51 -12.95
C GLN A 338 12.20 16.40 -13.42
N GLU A 339 13.21 15.78 -14.01
CA GLU A 339 14.47 16.42 -14.40
C GLU A 339 14.26 17.71 -15.21
N GLU A 340 13.30 17.69 -16.11
CA GLU A 340 12.97 18.82 -16.98
C GLU A 340 12.35 20.00 -16.23
N ARG A 341 11.79 19.77 -15.07
CA ARG A 341 11.04 20.76 -14.26
C ARG A 341 11.84 21.34 -13.11
N ILE A 342 12.85 20.61 -12.64
CA ILE A 342 13.70 21.02 -11.51
C ILE A 342 14.29 22.43 -11.70
N PRO A 343 14.82 22.83 -12.87
CA PRO A 343 15.33 24.19 -13.04
C PRO A 343 14.30 25.27 -12.74
N ALA A 344 13.06 25.12 -13.22
CA ALA A 344 11.99 26.08 -12.97
C ALA A 344 11.53 26.09 -11.51
N VAL A 345 11.52 24.92 -10.85
CA VAL A 345 11.19 24.79 -9.43
C VAL A 345 12.24 25.51 -8.57
N ARG A 346 13.51 25.33 -8.87
CA ARG A 346 14.63 25.98 -8.17
C ARG A 346 14.61 27.48 -8.39
N GLU A 347 14.31 27.96 -9.61
CA GLU A 347 14.12 29.37 -9.92
C GLU A 347 12.99 29.99 -9.07
N MET A 348 11.88 29.26 -8.93
CA MET A 348 10.76 29.68 -8.08
C MET A 348 11.18 29.83 -6.61
N ILE A 349 11.88 28.83 -6.07
CA ILE A 349 12.31 28.79 -4.67
C ILE A 349 13.31 29.89 -4.36
N LEU A 350 14.24 30.15 -5.26
CA LEU A 350 15.31 31.12 -5.11
C LEU A 350 14.90 32.54 -5.50
N ALA A 351 13.69 32.76 -5.96
CA ALA A 351 13.15 34.08 -6.31
C ALA A 351 13.14 35.00 -5.08
N LYS A 352 13.66 36.21 -5.25
CA LYS A 352 13.72 37.22 -4.19
C LYS A 352 12.52 38.15 -4.20
N THR A 353 11.81 38.20 -5.32
CA THR A 353 10.63 39.06 -5.50
C THR A 353 9.44 38.27 -6.00
N GLU A 354 8.24 38.78 -5.75
CA GLU A 354 7.01 38.18 -6.27
C GLU A 354 7.04 38.08 -7.80
N ALA A 355 7.54 39.11 -8.49
CA ALA A 355 7.63 39.14 -9.95
C ALA A 355 8.53 38.00 -10.48
N GLN A 356 9.68 37.78 -9.86
CA GLN A 356 10.57 36.69 -10.22
C GLN A 356 9.91 35.31 -9.96
N ARG A 357 9.20 35.16 -8.84
CA ARG A 357 8.49 33.92 -8.49
C ARG A 357 7.37 33.66 -9.48
N ARG A 358 6.58 34.65 -9.83
CA ARG A 358 5.50 34.55 -10.84
C ARG A 358 6.04 34.12 -12.20
N LYS A 359 7.22 34.61 -12.58
CA LYS A 359 7.87 34.22 -13.84
C LYS A 359 8.24 32.72 -13.83
N ALA A 360 8.81 32.23 -12.74
CA ALA A 360 9.15 30.81 -12.58
C ALA A 360 7.89 29.92 -12.54
N LEU A 361 6.87 30.34 -11.80
CA LEU A 361 5.57 29.70 -11.74
C LEU A 361 4.89 29.61 -13.11
N GLY A 362 5.04 30.67 -13.92
CA GLY A 362 4.56 30.67 -15.29
C GLY A 362 5.17 29.63 -16.20
N LYS A 363 6.40 29.20 -15.91
CA LYS A 363 7.05 28.07 -16.58
C LYS A 363 6.52 26.71 -16.13
N LEU A 364 6.16 26.59 -14.85
CA LEU A 364 5.64 25.35 -14.26
C LEU A 364 4.16 25.12 -14.60
N LEU A 365 3.39 26.17 -14.79
CA LEU A 365 1.95 26.09 -15.02
C LEU A 365 1.57 25.16 -16.19
N PRO A 366 2.14 25.30 -17.40
CA PRO A 366 1.81 24.42 -18.52
C PRO A 366 2.14 22.95 -18.21
N MET A 367 3.22 22.72 -17.49
CA MET A 367 3.67 21.36 -17.11
C MET A 367 2.68 20.70 -16.15
N GLN A 368 2.28 21.39 -15.10
CA GLN A 368 1.26 20.89 -14.16
C GLN A 368 -0.11 20.73 -14.81
N ARG A 369 -0.49 21.66 -15.66
CA ARG A 369 -1.75 21.55 -16.40
C ARG A 369 -1.78 20.27 -17.24
N GLU A 370 -0.71 19.95 -17.93
CA GLU A 370 -0.58 18.70 -18.71
C GLU A 370 -0.72 17.46 -17.81
N ASP A 371 -0.10 17.46 -16.63
CA ASP A 371 -0.23 16.37 -15.65
C ASP A 371 -1.68 16.18 -15.24
N PHE A 372 -2.38 17.25 -14.91
CA PHE A 372 -3.79 17.18 -14.50
C PHE A 372 -4.70 16.75 -15.65
N VAL A 373 -4.42 17.17 -16.88
CA VAL A 373 -5.14 16.69 -18.07
C VAL A 373 -5.03 15.17 -18.16
N GLY A 374 -3.83 14.62 -18.04
CA GLY A 374 -3.61 13.18 -18.06
C GLY A 374 -4.33 12.44 -16.94
N ILE A 375 -4.31 12.99 -15.73
CA ILE A 375 -5.00 12.43 -14.56
C ILE A 375 -6.52 12.46 -14.77
N TYR A 376 -7.09 13.58 -15.20
CA TYR A 376 -8.53 13.70 -15.45
C TYR A 376 -9.00 12.79 -16.58
N GLU A 377 -8.21 12.62 -17.63
CA GLU A 377 -8.51 11.66 -18.70
C GLU A 377 -8.55 10.23 -18.18
N ALA A 378 -7.57 9.84 -17.35
CA ALA A 378 -7.49 8.51 -16.78
C ALA A 378 -8.64 8.22 -15.81
N MET A 379 -9.07 9.23 -15.04
CA MET A 379 -10.13 9.07 -14.05
C MET A 379 -11.53 9.29 -14.60
N ALA A 380 -11.67 9.90 -15.75
CA ALA A 380 -12.96 10.23 -16.38
C ALA A 380 -13.86 11.03 -15.42
N GLU A 381 -15.09 10.57 -15.15
CA GLU A 381 -16.04 11.25 -14.27
C GLU A 381 -15.79 11.01 -12.77
N LYS A 382 -14.82 10.16 -12.45
CA LYS A 382 -14.51 9.85 -11.06
C LYS A 382 -13.89 11.05 -10.34
N PRO A 383 -14.23 11.28 -9.07
CA PRO A 383 -13.70 12.43 -8.34
C PRO A 383 -12.19 12.36 -8.15
N VAL A 384 -11.54 13.52 -8.22
CA VAL A 384 -10.11 13.68 -8.01
C VAL A 384 -9.87 14.79 -7.01
N THR A 385 -9.26 14.45 -5.88
CA THR A 385 -8.83 15.42 -4.87
C THR A 385 -7.36 15.76 -5.09
N VAL A 386 -7.08 17.01 -5.42
CA VAL A 386 -5.72 17.54 -5.62
C VAL A 386 -5.29 18.32 -4.39
N ARG A 387 -4.18 17.92 -3.79
CA ARG A 387 -3.59 18.64 -2.66
C ARG A 387 -2.61 19.69 -3.18
N LEU A 388 -2.74 20.94 -2.71
CA LEU A 388 -1.78 21.99 -2.97
C LEU A 388 -0.42 21.62 -2.37
N LEU A 389 0.65 22.24 -2.85
CA LEU A 389 2.03 21.97 -2.46
C LEU A 389 2.21 21.88 -0.94
N ASP A 390 2.78 20.78 -0.44
CA ASP A 390 2.88 20.48 0.98
C ASP A 390 4.29 20.57 1.57
N PRO A 391 5.36 19.99 0.97
CA PRO A 391 6.66 19.91 1.63
C PRO A 391 7.38 21.24 1.70
N PRO A 392 8.33 21.41 2.67
CA PRO A 392 9.19 22.60 2.72
C PRO A 392 10.01 22.75 1.45
N LEU A 393 10.27 24.00 1.05
CA LEU A 393 10.96 24.32 -0.21
C LEU A 393 12.41 23.77 -0.26
N HIS A 394 13.08 23.64 0.88
CA HIS A 394 14.46 23.12 0.92
C HIS A 394 14.59 21.68 0.39
N GLU A 395 13.52 20.89 0.39
CA GLU A 395 13.54 19.52 -0.13
C GLU A 395 13.84 19.46 -1.63
N PHE A 396 13.58 20.52 -2.36
CA PHE A 396 13.86 20.62 -3.80
C PHE A 396 15.27 21.14 -4.11
N LEU A 397 16.05 21.49 -3.09
CA LEU A 397 17.38 22.05 -3.24
C LEU A 397 18.45 21.02 -2.90
N PRO A 398 19.64 21.12 -3.55
CA PRO A 398 20.75 20.23 -3.23
C PRO A 398 21.26 20.47 -1.82
N LYS A 399 21.78 19.40 -1.19
CA LYS A 399 22.22 19.40 0.21
C LYS A 399 23.72 19.50 0.37
N ASP A 400 24.49 18.89 -0.53
CA ASP A 400 25.94 18.89 -0.46
C ASP A 400 26.59 20.01 -1.25
N ASP A 401 27.84 20.36 -0.86
CA ASP A 401 28.57 21.46 -1.45
C ASP A 401 28.89 21.27 -2.93
N GLU A 402 29.11 20.02 -3.38
CA GLU A 402 29.41 19.73 -4.78
C GLU A 402 28.21 20.03 -5.69
N ASP A 403 27.04 19.57 -5.27
CA ASP A 403 25.79 19.81 -6.01
C ASP A 403 25.40 21.28 -5.97
N ILE A 404 25.65 21.97 -4.84
CA ILE A 404 25.40 23.43 -4.73
C ILE A 404 26.36 24.20 -5.67
N LYS A 405 27.61 23.79 -5.80
CA LYS A 405 28.56 24.38 -6.75
C LYS A 405 28.11 24.21 -8.19
N GLU A 406 27.65 23.03 -8.54
CA GLU A 406 27.15 22.74 -9.87
C GLU A 406 25.92 23.59 -10.19
N LEU A 407 24.97 23.66 -9.26
CA LEU A 407 23.78 24.49 -9.40
C LEU A 407 24.12 25.98 -9.48
N SER A 408 25.13 26.45 -8.73
CA SER A 408 25.57 27.86 -8.78
C SER A 408 26.08 28.24 -10.17
N LYS A 409 26.76 27.33 -10.86
CA LYS A 409 27.20 27.52 -12.24
C LYS A 409 26.04 27.60 -13.21
N GLU A 410 25.08 26.69 -13.07
CA GLU A 410 23.88 26.66 -13.93
C GLU A 410 23.04 27.91 -13.78
N MET A 411 22.91 28.43 -12.56
CA MET A 411 22.08 29.61 -12.25
C MET A 411 22.83 30.94 -12.38
N GLU A 412 24.13 30.93 -12.71
CA GLU A 412 24.97 32.12 -12.82
C GLU A 412 25.00 32.99 -11.56
N VAL A 413 24.95 32.33 -10.38
CA VAL A 413 25.10 32.96 -9.07
C VAL A 413 26.35 32.48 -8.38
N SER A 414 26.87 33.21 -7.39
CA SER A 414 28.03 32.77 -6.63
C SER A 414 27.69 31.58 -5.73
N PHE A 415 28.65 30.68 -5.53
CA PHE A 415 28.49 29.53 -4.62
C PHE A 415 28.12 29.99 -3.19
N GLU A 416 28.75 31.04 -2.69
CA GLU A 416 28.47 31.56 -1.34
C GLU A 416 27.05 32.08 -1.21
N GLU A 417 26.57 32.82 -2.19
CA GLU A 417 25.21 33.35 -2.21
C GLU A 417 24.19 32.22 -2.25
N LEU A 418 24.38 31.23 -3.12
CA LEU A 418 23.51 30.09 -3.23
C LEU A 418 23.52 29.23 -1.96
N LYS A 419 24.71 28.94 -1.41
CA LYS A 419 24.85 28.18 -0.17
C LYS A 419 24.16 28.88 1.00
N ASN A 420 24.31 30.20 1.13
CA ASN A 420 23.62 30.98 2.17
C ASN A 420 22.10 30.90 2.02
N THR A 421 21.58 30.95 0.79
CA THR A 421 20.15 30.82 0.51
C THR A 421 19.65 29.42 0.88
N VAL A 422 20.38 28.38 0.48
CA VAL A 422 20.04 26.98 0.82
C VAL A 422 20.03 26.79 2.35
N LEU A 423 21.05 27.30 3.05
CA LEU A 423 21.11 27.22 4.51
C LEU A 423 19.98 28.01 5.19
N SER A 424 19.57 29.16 4.63
CA SER A 424 18.47 29.95 5.18
C SER A 424 17.13 29.25 5.05
N LEU A 425 16.95 28.40 4.04
CA LEU A 425 15.74 27.62 3.81
C LEU A 425 15.72 26.29 4.53
N HIS A 426 16.86 25.85 5.08
CA HIS A 426 16.96 24.61 5.81
C HIS A 426 16.11 24.66 7.10
N GLU A 427 15.26 23.68 7.28
CA GLU A 427 14.39 23.56 8.44
C GLU A 427 15.05 22.65 9.50
N PHE A 428 15.09 23.10 10.75
CA PHE A 428 15.54 22.26 11.88
C PHE A 428 14.57 21.12 12.15
N ASN A 429 13.28 21.41 11.96
CA ASN A 429 12.22 20.43 12.08
C ASN A 429 11.26 20.59 10.88
N PRO A 430 11.53 19.91 9.76
CA PRO A 430 10.73 20.06 8.54
C PRO A 430 9.25 19.75 8.72
N MET A 431 8.90 18.83 9.61
CA MET A 431 7.52 18.48 9.89
C MET A 431 6.71 19.65 10.47
N MET A 432 7.35 20.51 11.26
CA MET A 432 6.71 21.65 11.95
C MET A 432 7.11 23.00 11.36
N GLY A 433 7.76 23.03 10.23
CA GLY A 433 8.32 24.24 9.63
C GLY A 433 7.42 24.96 8.62
N HIS A 434 8.07 25.63 7.69
CA HIS A 434 7.43 26.42 6.63
C HIS A 434 7.02 25.51 5.46
N ARG A 435 5.86 24.93 5.59
CA ARG A 435 5.31 23.98 4.62
C ARG A 435 3.78 24.10 4.52
N GLY A 436 3.18 23.38 3.58
CA GLY A 436 1.73 23.29 3.41
C GLY A 436 1.07 24.66 3.21
N CYS A 437 -0.03 24.90 3.87
CA CYS A 437 -0.75 26.18 3.76
C CYS A 437 0.09 27.40 4.20
N ARG A 438 1.11 27.19 5.03
CA ARG A 438 2.02 28.26 5.47
C ARG A 438 2.81 28.81 4.29
N LEU A 439 3.18 27.97 3.31
CA LEU A 439 3.79 28.43 2.05
C LEU A 439 2.82 29.27 1.24
N THR A 440 1.57 28.88 1.18
CA THR A 440 0.53 29.61 0.44
C THR A 440 0.19 30.94 1.09
N VAL A 441 0.23 31.00 2.42
CA VAL A 441 0.06 32.27 3.15
C VAL A 441 1.22 33.22 2.84
N SER A 442 2.46 32.71 2.84
CA SER A 442 3.65 33.51 2.52
C SER A 442 3.75 33.89 1.03
N TYR A 443 3.37 32.93 0.16
CA TYR A 443 3.50 33.03 -1.28
C TYR A 443 2.18 32.69 -2.00
N PRO A 444 1.15 33.53 -1.90
CA PRO A 444 -0.19 33.24 -2.44
C PRO A 444 -0.21 32.96 -3.95
N GLU A 445 0.74 33.48 -4.70
CA GLU A 445 0.92 33.21 -6.12
C GLU A 445 1.12 31.73 -6.45
N MET A 446 1.60 30.93 -5.51
CA MET A 446 1.73 29.48 -5.67
C MET A 446 0.34 28.81 -5.75
N ALA A 447 -0.59 29.23 -4.91
CA ALA A 447 -1.97 28.74 -4.95
C ALA A 447 -2.68 29.18 -6.22
N GLU A 448 -2.44 30.39 -6.67
CA GLU A 448 -2.99 30.90 -7.95
C GLU A 448 -2.53 30.04 -9.11
N MET A 449 -1.23 29.73 -9.19
CA MET A 449 -0.69 28.88 -10.26
C MET A 449 -1.28 27.50 -10.25
N GLN A 450 -1.30 26.83 -9.10
CA GLN A 450 -1.80 25.46 -8.99
C GLN A 450 -3.30 25.40 -9.28
N THR A 451 -4.08 26.33 -8.78
CA THR A 451 -5.53 26.41 -9.05
C THR A 451 -5.77 26.65 -10.54
N THR A 452 -5.00 27.53 -11.17
CA THR A 452 -5.08 27.78 -12.62
C THR A 452 -4.84 26.49 -13.41
N ALA A 453 -3.78 25.76 -13.09
CA ALA A 453 -3.45 24.50 -13.75
C ALA A 453 -4.57 23.47 -13.60
N ILE A 454 -5.14 23.33 -12.41
CA ILE A 454 -6.23 22.39 -12.12
C ILE A 454 -7.49 22.73 -12.91
N ILE A 455 -7.93 23.98 -12.85
CA ILE A 455 -9.19 24.40 -13.47
C ILE A 455 -9.06 24.41 -15.00
N GLU A 456 -7.96 24.91 -15.54
CA GLU A 456 -7.72 24.87 -16.99
C GLU A 456 -7.65 23.44 -17.53
N ALA A 457 -7.02 22.53 -16.80
CA ALA A 457 -6.98 21.11 -17.16
C ALA A 457 -8.38 20.48 -17.17
N ALA A 458 -9.18 20.76 -16.15
CA ALA A 458 -10.54 20.28 -16.06
C ALA A 458 -11.41 20.80 -17.22
N ILE A 459 -11.26 22.06 -17.57
CA ILE A 459 -11.96 22.66 -18.71
C ILE A 459 -11.55 21.99 -20.02
N GLU A 460 -10.25 21.81 -20.24
CA GLU A 460 -9.71 21.18 -21.45
C GLU A 460 -10.25 19.76 -21.65
N VAL A 461 -10.23 18.94 -20.61
CA VAL A 461 -10.74 17.56 -20.69
C VAL A 461 -12.25 17.53 -20.88
N THR A 462 -12.99 18.42 -20.23
CA THR A 462 -14.44 18.54 -20.43
C THR A 462 -14.78 18.90 -21.88
N ARG A 463 -14.05 19.84 -22.48
CA ARG A 463 -14.25 20.25 -23.89
C ARG A 463 -13.86 19.16 -24.87
N ASN A 464 -12.72 18.50 -24.64
CA ASN A 464 -12.18 17.52 -25.58
C ASN A 464 -12.86 16.15 -25.51
N LYS A 465 -13.28 15.72 -24.32
CA LYS A 465 -13.82 14.37 -24.07
C LYS A 465 -15.31 14.36 -23.74
N GLY A 466 -15.92 15.53 -23.51
CA GLY A 466 -17.32 15.60 -23.08
C GLY A 466 -17.59 15.05 -21.68
N ILE A 467 -16.55 14.97 -20.86
CA ILE A 467 -16.61 14.45 -19.50
C ILE A 467 -16.92 15.58 -18.53
N LYS A 468 -17.88 15.37 -17.63
CA LYS A 468 -18.20 16.32 -16.56
C LYS A 468 -17.21 16.12 -15.41
N ILE A 469 -16.32 17.09 -15.20
CA ILE A 469 -15.35 17.07 -14.13
C ILE A 469 -15.75 18.06 -13.03
N LYS A 470 -15.64 17.60 -11.78
CA LYS A 470 -15.88 18.41 -10.59
C LYS A 470 -14.60 18.41 -9.75
N PRO A 471 -13.70 19.39 -9.94
CA PRO A 471 -12.45 19.44 -9.21
C PRO A 471 -12.65 19.53 -7.69
N GLU A 472 -11.81 18.80 -6.94
CA GLU A 472 -11.74 18.88 -5.48
C GLU A 472 -10.34 19.35 -5.12
N ILE A 473 -10.24 20.54 -4.53
CA ILE A 473 -8.96 21.18 -4.19
C ILE A 473 -8.79 21.13 -2.68
N MET A 474 -7.68 20.53 -2.22
CA MET A 474 -7.41 20.28 -0.81
C MET A 474 -6.25 21.13 -0.32
N ILE A 475 -6.51 21.89 0.74
CA ILE A 475 -5.50 22.74 1.37
C ILE A 475 -4.85 21.96 2.53
N PRO A 476 -3.53 21.73 2.50
CA PRO A 476 -2.84 20.96 3.53
C PRO A 476 -2.49 21.78 4.76
N LEU A 477 -2.30 21.12 5.89
CA LEU A 477 -1.68 21.62 7.12
C LEU A 477 -2.44 22.77 7.81
N ILE A 478 -3.76 22.81 7.65
CA ILE A 478 -4.60 23.81 8.29
C ILE A 478 -4.67 23.55 9.81
N GLY A 479 -4.39 24.57 10.61
CA GLY A 479 -4.54 24.51 12.08
C GLY A 479 -5.54 25.54 12.61
N GLU A 480 -5.85 26.57 11.83
CA GLU A 480 -6.71 27.68 12.22
C GLU A 480 -7.64 28.06 11.06
N ILE A 481 -8.91 28.35 11.38
CA ILE A 481 -9.92 28.66 10.35
C ILE A 481 -9.52 29.82 9.44
N LYS A 482 -8.80 30.81 9.95
CA LYS A 482 -8.35 31.96 9.16
C LYS A 482 -7.31 31.59 8.10
N GLU A 483 -6.49 30.57 8.36
CA GLU A 483 -5.61 30.01 7.34
C GLU A 483 -6.44 29.43 6.20
N MET A 484 -7.46 28.66 6.54
CA MET A 484 -8.38 28.05 5.58
C MET A 484 -9.12 29.12 4.76
N ALA A 485 -9.69 30.09 5.43
CA ALA A 485 -10.44 31.18 4.78
C ALA A 485 -9.56 31.99 3.83
N TYR A 486 -8.34 32.31 4.24
CA TYR A 486 -7.39 33.06 3.43
C TYR A 486 -6.99 32.32 2.15
N VAL A 487 -6.51 31.07 2.30
CA VAL A 487 -6.07 30.27 1.14
C VAL A 487 -7.25 29.94 0.24
N LYS A 488 -8.40 29.58 0.81
CA LYS A 488 -9.63 29.34 0.04
C LYS A 488 -10.03 30.55 -0.78
N SER A 489 -9.92 31.76 -0.23
CA SER A 489 -10.25 33.00 -0.98
C SER A 489 -9.42 33.15 -2.24
N ILE A 490 -8.13 32.82 -2.19
CA ILE A 490 -7.23 32.84 -3.35
C ILE A 490 -7.64 31.77 -4.38
N VAL A 491 -7.92 30.57 -3.94
CA VAL A 491 -8.36 29.46 -4.81
C VAL A 491 -9.67 29.79 -5.50
N VAL A 492 -10.66 30.27 -4.77
CA VAL A 492 -12.00 30.59 -5.29
C VAL A 492 -11.93 31.77 -6.25
N GLU A 493 -11.22 32.84 -5.88
CA GLU A 493 -11.05 34.01 -6.75
C GLU A 493 -10.37 33.61 -8.07
N THR A 494 -9.33 32.80 -8.02
CA THR A 494 -8.62 32.32 -9.20
C THR A 494 -9.50 31.45 -10.08
N ALA A 495 -10.17 30.45 -9.46
CA ALA A 495 -11.04 29.53 -10.18
C ALA A 495 -12.21 30.25 -10.85
N ASP A 496 -12.89 31.14 -10.14
CA ASP A 496 -14.03 31.87 -10.64
C ASP A 496 -13.66 32.82 -11.80
N LYS A 497 -12.50 33.49 -11.73
CA LYS A 497 -11.98 34.31 -12.84
C LYS A 497 -11.73 33.49 -14.10
N ILE A 498 -11.18 32.28 -13.96
CA ILE A 498 -10.92 31.40 -15.11
C ILE A 498 -12.23 30.92 -15.73
N LEU A 499 -13.18 30.48 -14.90
CA LEU A 499 -14.48 30.01 -15.37
C LEU A 499 -15.26 31.08 -16.07
N GLU A 500 -15.22 32.33 -15.59
CA GLU A 500 -15.83 33.50 -16.23
C GLU A 500 -15.13 33.81 -17.56
N ARG A 501 -13.81 33.89 -17.57
CA ARG A 501 -13.00 34.15 -18.78
C ARG A 501 -13.29 33.11 -19.88
N GLU A 502 -13.40 31.85 -19.54
CA GLU A 502 -13.63 30.77 -20.47
C GLU A 502 -15.12 30.49 -20.76
N ASN A 503 -16.01 31.25 -20.10
CA ASN A 503 -17.46 31.10 -20.19
C ASN A 503 -17.91 29.63 -19.96
N VAL A 504 -17.43 29.02 -18.87
CA VAL A 504 -17.71 27.64 -18.48
C VAL A 504 -18.40 27.63 -17.12
N GLU A 505 -19.47 26.85 -17.01
CA GLU A 505 -20.08 26.53 -15.73
C GLU A 505 -19.49 25.21 -15.24
N MET A 506 -18.82 25.26 -14.11
CA MET A 506 -18.20 24.07 -13.52
C MET A 506 -18.31 24.15 -12.00
N GLU A 507 -18.77 23.07 -11.40
CA GLU A 507 -18.76 22.94 -9.95
C GLU A 507 -17.38 22.47 -9.50
N TYR A 508 -16.89 23.01 -8.41
CA TYR A 508 -15.67 22.58 -7.74
C TYR A 508 -15.85 22.71 -6.24
N GLN A 509 -15.05 21.97 -5.48
CA GLN A 509 -15.05 22.04 -4.02
C GLN A 509 -13.66 22.39 -3.50
N VAL A 510 -13.62 23.13 -2.40
CA VAL A 510 -12.41 23.43 -1.66
C VAL A 510 -12.55 22.89 -0.24
N GLY A 511 -11.68 21.99 0.13
CA GLY A 511 -11.66 21.40 1.43
C GLY A 511 -10.26 21.37 2.03
N THR A 512 -10.10 20.64 3.10
CA THR A 512 -8.83 20.57 3.82
C THR A 512 -8.45 19.18 4.24
N MET A 513 -7.15 18.99 4.43
CA MET A 513 -6.61 17.82 5.11
C MET A 513 -6.63 18.11 6.63
N ILE A 514 -7.27 17.23 7.40
CA ILE A 514 -7.21 17.26 8.86
C ILE A 514 -6.02 16.42 9.27
N GLU A 515 -4.95 17.06 9.65
CA GLU A 515 -3.68 16.41 9.98
C GLU A 515 -2.96 17.04 11.18
N ILE A 516 -3.46 18.18 11.66
CA ILE A 516 -2.97 18.83 12.86
C ILE A 516 -3.99 18.60 14.00
N PRO A 517 -3.56 18.18 15.19
CA PRO A 517 -4.48 17.95 16.31
C PRO A 517 -5.40 19.14 16.62
N ARG A 518 -4.90 20.38 16.52
CA ARG A 518 -5.72 21.57 16.72
C ARG A 518 -6.86 21.66 15.70
N ALA A 519 -6.62 21.26 14.45
CA ALA A 519 -7.66 21.24 13.41
C ALA A 519 -8.78 20.24 13.78
N ALA A 520 -8.42 19.08 14.29
CA ALA A 520 -9.40 18.08 14.75
C ALA A 520 -10.24 18.62 15.91
N LEU A 521 -9.61 19.32 16.86
CA LEU A 521 -10.26 19.91 18.02
C LEU A 521 -11.20 21.07 17.66
N THR A 522 -10.95 21.75 16.54
CA THR A 522 -11.72 22.92 16.06
C THR A 522 -12.40 22.65 14.73
N ALA A 523 -12.68 21.40 14.42
CA ALA A 523 -13.23 20.98 13.14
C ALA A 523 -14.62 21.59 12.84
N ASP A 524 -15.41 21.91 13.84
CA ASP A 524 -16.67 22.64 13.71
C ASP A 524 -16.48 24.02 13.13
N GLU A 525 -15.44 24.74 13.53
CA GLU A 525 -15.10 26.06 12.97
C GLU A 525 -14.56 25.92 11.54
N ILE A 526 -13.63 25.00 11.32
CA ILE A 526 -12.98 24.77 10.02
C ILE A 526 -14.02 24.37 8.97
N ALA A 527 -15.02 23.59 9.35
CA ALA A 527 -16.10 23.15 8.45
C ALA A 527 -16.99 24.28 7.95
N LYS A 528 -16.93 25.47 8.55
CA LYS A 528 -17.61 26.67 8.00
C LYS A 528 -17.02 27.08 6.65
N GLU A 529 -15.73 26.85 6.46
CA GLU A 529 -15.01 27.18 5.23
C GLU A 529 -14.67 25.94 4.39
N ALA A 530 -14.33 24.83 5.00
CA ALA A 530 -13.99 23.59 4.30
C ALA A 530 -15.23 22.80 3.89
N GLU A 531 -15.34 22.49 2.62
CA GLU A 531 -16.46 21.73 2.08
C GLU A 531 -16.30 20.22 2.21
N PHE A 532 -15.10 19.75 2.45
CA PHE A 532 -14.78 18.35 2.77
C PHE A 532 -13.56 18.26 3.68
N PHE A 533 -13.45 17.12 4.39
CA PHE A 533 -12.27 16.76 5.17
C PHE A 533 -11.65 15.49 4.62
N SER A 534 -10.32 15.47 4.55
CA SER A 534 -9.53 14.26 4.36
C SER A 534 -8.54 14.14 5.51
N PHE A 535 -8.56 13.02 6.22
CA PHE A 535 -7.65 12.82 7.35
C PHE A 535 -6.27 12.41 6.86
N GLY A 536 -5.28 13.27 7.07
CA GLY A 536 -3.87 13.02 6.81
C GLY A 536 -3.24 12.33 8.02
N THR A 537 -3.47 11.04 8.16
CA THR A 537 -3.15 10.32 9.38
C THR A 537 -1.66 10.11 9.63
N ASN A 538 -0.80 10.27 8.63
CA ASN A 538 0.64 10.24 8.85
C ASN A 538 1.08 11.40 9.75
N ASP A 539 0.76 12.62 9.37
CA ASP A 539 1.08 13.82 10.17
C ASP A 539 0.29 13.86 11.47
N LEU A 540 -0.98 13.49 11.44
CA LEU A 540 -1.79 13.45 12.66
C LEU A 540 -1.21 12.48 13.69
N THR A 541 -0.71 11.33 13.25
CA THR A 541 -0.03 10.34 14.09
C THR A 541 1.27 10.91 14.67
N GLN A 542 2.11 11.52 13.81
CA GLN A 542 3.36 12.15 14.25
C GLN A 542 3.15 13.18 15.34
N MET A 543 2.20 14.07 15.14
CA MET A 543 1.93 15.16 16.09
C MET A 543 1.23 14.67 17.35
N THR A 544 0.44 13.62 17.27
CA THR A 544 -0.26 13.06 18.44
C THR A 544 0.70 12.25 19.31
N PHE A 545 1.58 11.44 18.72
CA PHE A 545 2.59 10.70 19.46
C PHE A 545 3.82 11.56 19.85
N GLY A 546 4.05 12.64 19.14
CA GLY A 546 5.18 13.53 19.41
C GLY A 546 6.52 13.01 18.90
N PHE A 547 6.53 12.18 17.86
CA PHE A 547 7.76 11.76 17.20
C PHE A 547 7.61 11.74 15.68
N SER A 548 8.73 11.92 15.00
CA SER A 548 8.80 11.90 13.55
C SER A 548 8.81 10.46 13.02
N ARG A 549 8.06 10.23 11.96
CA ARG A 549 8.07 8.96 11.22
C ARG A 549 9.49 8.57 10.79
N ASP A 550 10.28 9.53 10.32
CA ASP A 550 11.62 9.30 9.81
C ASP A 550 12.63 8.95 10.93
N ASP A 551 12.41 9.45 12.13
CA ASP A 551 13.28 9.19 13.28
C ASP A 551 12.83 7.98 14.12
N ALA A 552 11.58 7.57 14.03
CA ALA A 552 10.99 6.54 14.87
C ALA A 552 11.67 5.18 14.77
N GLY A 553 12.25 4.85 13.62
CA GLY A 553 12.99 3.60 13.41
C GLY A 553 14.16 3.40 14.38
N LYS A 554 14.66 4.47 15.01
CA LYS A 554 15.75 4.39 15.96
C LYS A 554 15.34 3.76 17.31
N PHE A 555 14.06 3.78 17.66
CA PHE A 555 13.59 3.31 18.96
C PHE A 555 12.36 2.37 18.91
N LEU A 556 11.58 2.35 17.85
CA LEU A 556 10.35 1.55 17.77
C LEU A 556 10.58 0.06 17.97
N ASN A 557 11.69 -0.49 17.47
CA ASN A 557 12.00 -1.91 17.66
C ASN A 557 12.10 -2.29 19.14
N SER A 558 12.69 -1.42 19.97
CA SER A 558 12.74 -1.63 21.40
C SER A 558 11.34 -1.61 22.05
N TYR A 559 10.45 -0.81 21.50
CA TYR A 559 9.06 -0.72 21.97
C TYR A 559 8.27 -2.00 21.66
N TYR A 560 8.52 -2.60 20.48
CA TYR A 560 7.90 -3.87 20.12
C TYR A 560 8.45 -5.01 20.96
N ASP A 561 9.76 -5.07 21.16
CA ASP A 561 10.42 -6.10 21.96
C ASP A 561 9.91 -6.10 23.42
N LYS A 562 9.66 -4.92 23.95
CA LYS A 562 9.14 -4.72 25.31
C LYS A 562 7.62 -4.74 25.39
N LYS A 563 6.92 -4.94 24.28
CA LYS A 563 5.46 -4.97 24.17
C LYS A 563 4.78 -3.68 24.63
N ILE A 564 5.46 -2.54 24.48
CA ILE A 564 4.89 -1.22 24.72
C ILE A 564 3.94 -0.86 23.58
N TYR A 565 4.37 -1.10 22.33
CA TYR A 565 3.52 -1.06 21.15
C TYR A 565 3.36 -2.45 20.58
N GLU A 566 2.14 -2.81 20.20
CA GLU A 566 1.84 -4.08 19.52
C GLU A 566 2.10 -4.00 18.03
N PHE A 567 1.98 -2.82 17.45
CA PHE A 567 2.12 -2.58 16.01
C PHE A 567 2.66 -1.18 15.74
N ASP A 568 3.13 -0.96 14.52
CA ASP A 568 3.58 0.33 14.03
C ASP A 568 2.37 1.29 13.86
N PRO A 569 2.32 2.41 14.61
CA PRO A 569 1.21 3.35 14.52
C PRO A 569 1.08 4.07 13.18
N PHE A 570 2.11 4.00 12.33
CA PHE A 570 2.06 4.54 10.97
C PHE A 570 1.46 3.57 9.96
N GLN A 571 1.46 2.27 10.24
CA GLN A 571 0.85 1.25 9.40
C GLN A 571 -0.59 0.96 9.77
N ARG A 572 -0.86 0.89 11.07
CA ARG A 572 -2.18 0.65 11.63
C ARG A 572 -2.56 1.83 12.51
N ILE A 573 -3.74 2.38 12.31
CA ILE A 573 -4.19 3.55 13.06
C ILE A 573 -4.26 3.26 14.56
N ASP A 574 -3.71 4.16 15.36
CA ASP A 574 -3.90 4.19 16.78
C ASP A 574 -5.34 4.63 17.09
N GLN A 575 -6.17 3.67 17.47
CA GLN A 575 -7.58 3.95 17.74
C GLN A 575 -7.81 4.67 19.07
N THR A 576 -6.83 4.62 19.98
CA THR A 576 -6.96 5.18 21.33
C THR A 576 -6.74 6.70 21.35
N GLY A 577 -5.68 7.18 20.72
CA GLY A 577 -5.34 8.60 20.69
C GLY A 577 -5.72 9.27 19.37
N VAL A 578 -5.07 8.86 18.28
CA VAL A 578 -5.35 9.39 16.93
C VAL A 578 -6.81 9.16 16.54
N GLY A 579 -7.34 7.98 16.83
CA GLY A 579 -8.73 7.64 16.56
C GLY A 579 -9.73 8.55 17.28
N LYS A 580 -9.45 8.96 18.50
CA LYS A 580 -10.31 9.93 19.22
C LYS A 580 -10.35 11.29 18.51
N LEU A 581 -9.21 11.75 17.99
CA LEU A 581 -9.16 12.99 17.22
C LEU A 581 -9.97 12.88 15.93
N VAL A 582 -9.87 11.75 15.23
CA VAL A 582 -10.67 11.49 14.04
C VAL A 582 -12.16 11.48 14.35
N GLU A 583 -12.58 10.75 15.37
CA GLU A 583 -14.00 10.73 15.81
C GLU A 583 -14.51 12.11 16.16
N MET A 584 -13.71 12.89 16.91
CA MET A 584 -14.04 14.25 17.28
C MET A 584 -14.24 15.14 16.06
N ALA A 585 -13.30 15.07 15.10
CA ALA A 585 -13.38 15.87 13.88
C ALA A 585 -14.58 15.48 12.99
N VAL A 586 -14.92 14.21 12.93
CA VAL A 586 -16.11 13.71 12.23
C VAL A 586 -17.38 14.32 12.87
N LYS A 587 -17.50 14.22 14.18
CA LYS A 587 -18.65 14.73 14.91
C LYS A 587 -18.79 16.24 14.78
N LEU A 588 -17.72 16.99 15.02
CA LEU A 588 -17.69 18.46 14.95
C LEU A 588 -17.93 18.95 13.52
N GLY A 589 -17.32 18.32 12.53
CA GLY A 589 -17.52 18.67 11.11
C GLY A 589 -18.99 18.52 10.68
N LYS A 590 -19.62 17.44 11.08
CA LYS A 590 -21.05 17.17 10.79
C LYS A 590 -21.99 18.10 11.53
N GLN A 591 -21.63 18.63 12.69
CA GLN A 591 -22.43 19.64 13.39
C GLN A 591 -22.57 20.91 12.57
N THR A 592 -21.50 21.34 11.91
CA THR A 592 -21.49 22.54 11.08
C THR A 592 -22.01 22.27 9.67
N ARG A 593 -21.63 21.14 9.11
CA ARG A 593 -21.96 20.75 7.72
C ARG A 593 -22.39 19.27 7.70
N PRO A 594 -23.71 18.99 7.92
CA PRO A 594 -24.21 17.62 8.04
C PRO A 594 -23.84 16.69 6.90
N ASP A 595 -23.72 17.21 5.67
CA ASP A 595 -23.41 16.43 4.46
C ASP A 595 -21.91 16.49 4.10
N ILE A 596 -21.05 16.92 5.02
CA ILE A 596 -19.62 17.00 4.76
C ILE A 596 -19.06 15.65 4.34
N LYS A 597 -18.32 15.64 3.22
CA LYS A 597 -17.64 14.44 2.74
C LYS A 597 -16.37 14.22 3.55
N LEU A 598 -16.19 13.01 4.06
CA LEU A 598 -15.12 12.63 4.96
C LEU A 598 -14.35 11.44 4.38
N GLY A 599 -13.05 11.57 4.32
CA GLY A 599 -12.17 10.50 3.84
C GLY A 599 -10.86 10.42 4.60
N ILE A 600 -10.09 9.40 4.30
CA ILE A 600 -8.74 9.19 4.84
C ILE A 600 -7.79 8.90 3.70
N CYS A 601 -6.58 9.40 3.75
CA CYS A 601 -5.61 9.27 2.66
C CYS A 601 -4.19 8.89 3.09
N GLY A 602 -3.92 8.64 4.36
CA GLY A 602 -2.63 8.13 4.81
C GLY A 602 -2.43 6.65 4.46
N GLU A 603 -1.29 6.08 4.85
CA GLU A 603 -1.01 4.65 4.69
C GLU A 603 -2.08 3.75 5.34
N HIS A 604 -2.75 4.26 6.35
CA HIS A 604 -3.86 3.60 7.03
C HIS A 604 -5.04 3.27 6.11
N GLY A 605 -5.20 4.00 5.02
CA GLY A 605 -6.27 3.76 4.04
C GLY A 605 -6.19 2.41 3.31
N GLY A 606 -5.05 1.75 3.36
CA GLY A 606 -4.83 0.40 2.80
C GLY A 606 -4.74 -0.70 3.85
N ASP A 607 -4.86 -0.38 5.14
CA ASP A 607 -4.78 -1.36 6.23
C ASP A 607 -6.19 -1.82 6.65
N PRO A 608 -6.47 -3.14 6.63
CA PRO A 608 -7.81 -3.66 6.94
C PRO A 608 -8.37 -3.23 8.30
N SER A 609 -7.56 -3.26 9.35
CA SER A 609 -7.97 -2.83 10.70
C SER A 609 -8.35 -1.34 10.76
N SER A 610 -7.56 -0.51 10.08
CA SER A 610 -7.81 0.93 9.98
C SER A 610 -9.06 1.23 9.14
N ILE A 611 -9.30 0.46 8.09
CA ILE A 611 -10.49 0.58 7.24
C ILE A 611 -11.76 0.25 8.04
N GLU A 612 -11.71 -0.80 8.86
CA GLU A 612 -12.81 -1.14 9.78
C GLU A 612 -13.11 0.01 10.73
N PHE A 613 -12.09 0.62 11.31
CA PHE A 613 -12.21 1.83 12.12
C PHE A 613 -12.89 2.97 11.34
N CYS A 614 -12.44 3.24 10.10
CA CYS A 614 -13.03 4.28 9.25
C CYS A 614 -14.50 4.03 8.96
N HIS A 615 -14.86 2.77 8.73
CA HIS A 615 -16.26 2.36 8.57
C HIS A 615 -17.07 2.66 9.84
N ASN A 616 -16.54 2.30 11.01
CA ASN A 616 -17.22 2.45 12.28
C ASN A 616 -17.43 3.92 12.71
N VAL A 617 -16.50 4.80 12.37
CA VAL A 617 -16.61 6.23 12.69
C VAL A 617 -17.40 7.04 11.66
N GLY A 618 -17.80 6.42 10.57
CA GLY A 618 -18.70 7.03 9.60
C GLY A 618 -18.04 7.80 8.47
N LEU A 619 -16.83 7.44 8.07
CA LEU A 619 -16.20 8.03 6.88
C LEU A 619 -16.94 7.62 5.60
N ASN A 620 -16.83 8.44 4.55
CA ASN A 620 -17.44 8.18 3.25
C ASN A 620 -16.53 7.33 2.36
N TYR A 621 -15.21 7.54 2.45
CA TYR A 621 -14.25 6.78 1.65
C TYR A 621 -12.93 6.60 2.36
N VAL A 622 -12.18 5.60 1.91
CA VAL A 622 -10.76 5.42 2.20
C VAL A 622 -9.97 5.60 0.91
N SER A 623 -8.74 6.08 1.00
CA SER A 623 -7.85 6.26 -0.14
C SER A 623 -6.52 5.59 0.14
N CYS A 624 -6.03 4.80 -0.80
CA CYS A 624 -4.83 3.99 -0.63
C CYS A 624 -4.02 3.91 -1.92
N SER A 625 -2.83 3.34 -1.85
CA SER A 625 -2.01 3.09 -3.03
C SER A 625 -2.76 2.18 -4.03
N PRO A 626 -2.47 2.27 -5.34
CA PRO A 626 -3.21 1.53 -6.37
C PRO A 626 -3.31 0.03 -6.12
N PHE A 627 -2.22 -0.60 -5.71
CA PHE A 627 -2.18 -2.05 -5.46
C PHE A 627 -2.89 -2.49 -4.17
N ARG A 628 -3.24 -1.54 -3.31
CA ARG A 628 -4.04 -1.79 -2.10
C ARG A 628 -5.55 -1.66 -2.33
N VAL A 629 -5.96 -1.17 -3.49
CA VAL A 629 -7.39 -0.97 -3.81
C VAL A 629 -8.21 -2.25 -3.64
N PRO A 630 -7.81 -3.42 -4.14
CA PRO A 630 -8.57 -4.65 -3.91
C PRO A 630 -8.65 -5.04 -2.42
N VAL A 631 -7.57 -4.90 -1.69
CA VAL A 631 -7.52 -5.15 -0.24
C VAL A 631 -8.53 -4.26 0.48
N ALA A 632 -8.54 -2.96 0.16
CA ALA A 632 -9.45 -1.99 0.76
C ALA A 632 -10.92 -2.28 0.44
N ARG A 633 -11.22 -2.69 -0.79
CA ARG A 633 -12.58 -3.05 -1.21
C ARG A 633 -13.10 -4.24 -0.39
N LEU A 634 -12.29 -5.27 -0.21
CA LEU A 634 -12.67 -6.43 0.59
C LEU A 634 -12.78 -6.08 2.08
N ALA A 635 -11.83 -5.34 2.62
CA ALA A 635 -11.86 -4.91 4.02
C ALA A 635 -13.10 -4.05 4.33
N ALA A 636 -13.48 -3.16 3.43
CA ALA A 636 -14.69 -2.34 3.54
C ALA A 636 -15.96 -3.20 3.54
N ALA A 637 -16.02 -4.23 2.70
CA ALA A 637 -17.14 -5.17 2.68
C ALA A 637 -17.24 -5.96 3.97
N GLN A 638 -16.11 -6.47 4.47
CA GLN A 638 -16.07 -7.20 5.74
C GLN A 638 -16.49 -6.31 6.91
N ALA A 639 -16.09 -5.05 6.91
CA ALA A 639 -16.50 -4.08 7.95
C ALA A 639 -18.01 -3.88 7.96
N GLN A 640 -18.63 -3.76 6.78
CA GLN A 640 -20.10 -3.63 6.66
C GLN A 640 -20.82 -4.89 7.15
N ILE A 641 -20.30 -6.08 6.85
CA ILE A 641 -20.88 -7.34 7.30
C ILE A 641 -20.83 -7.45 8.84
N LYS A 642 -19.68 -7.12 9.42
CA LYS A 642 -19.47 -7.19 10.89
C LYS A 642 -20.23 -6.14 11.67
N ASN A 643 -20.35 -4.94 11.13
CA ASN A 643 -21.02 -3.80 11.78
C ASN A 643 -21.80 -2.99 10.72
N PRO A 644 -23.00 -3.45 10.33
CA PRO A 644 -23.77 -2.80 9.28
C PRO A 644 -24.10 -1.34 9.60
N ARG A 645 -23.85 -0.44 8.66
CA ARG A 645 -24.40 0.92 8.68
C ARG A 645 -25.87 0.88 8.28
N LYS A 646 -26.68 1.69 8.94
CA LYS A 646 -28.11 1.87 8.63
C LYS A 646 -28.31 2.74 7.38
#